data_4294005bc28844af819c6adeb69a4d84
#
_entry.id   4294005bc28844af819c6adeb69a4d84
#
_cell.length_a   1.000
_cell.length_b   1.000
_cell.length_c   1.000
_cell.angle_alpha   90.00
_cell.angle_beta   90.00
_cell.angle_gamma   90.00
#
_symmetry.space_group_name_H-M   'P 1'
#
loop_
_entity.id
_entity.type
_entity.pdbx_description
1 polymer ?
#
loop_
_entity_poly.entity_id
_entity_poly.type
_entity_poly.pdbx_seq_one_letter_code
_entity_poly.pdbx_strand_id
1 'polypeptide(L)'
;MPREFPLNKIRNIGIMAHIDAGKTTTTERILYYTGKIYKIGETHDGASQMDWMAQEQERGITITSAATTCHWKDCQINIIDTPGHVDFTAEVERSLRVLDGAVTVLDSKAGVEPQTETVWRQASEYKVPRIVFSNKMDATGADFDMSVNSIGDRLGAKAAAIQMPIGAEASFRGIIDLVTMKQEMYTNDLGTDIQIGEIDEQFKEEAEMKHAALLEAIADYDEDLMMKVLEGEEPTVEEIKAAIRKGVMTSEFFPVLCGSAYKNKGVQMLLDAVVDYLPAPTDIEAIQGHLLDGEEAVRKPSDDEPFSALAFKIATDPFVGRLTYFRVYSGHASAGSYVLNATKGKRERLGRLVRMHANHRADIDEVYTGDIAGAVGLKFTTTSDTLCAENAPIELMQMVFPEPVIQMSVEPKTKADSKKMDSALQKLAEEDPTFKAYTDEETGQTIIAGVGELQLDIILDRMRREFKVEATAGAPQVAYRETIKSEAEVQGKFVRQSGGHGQYGDVWIRFKPNPGKGFEFEDQTVGGSIPKEFIKPTQAGLEEALPNGLVAGFPVVDIRAELFDGSYHDVDSSEQAYKIAASLALKEAAKKCNPTILEPIMAVDITAPSEYLGAVMGDVTKRRGQIREQEETGNAIKVKAFVPLAEMFGYVTDLRGFTQGRGIFSMQMDHYEEVPKNIAKEIIEAHASK
;
A
#
# COMPACT_ATOMS: atom_id res chain seq x y z
N MET A 1 28.18 -18.24 8.03
CA MET A 1 28.30 -19.32 6.99
C MET A 1 28.09 -18.67 5.64
N PRO A 2 28.64 -19.18 4.53
CA PRO A 2 28.29 -18.64 3.22
C PRO A 2 26.77 -18.77 3.01
N ARG A 3 26.19 -17.85 2.24
CA ARG A 3 24.74 -17.88 1.92
C ARG A 3 24.35 -19.23 1.31
N GLU A 4 23.14 -19.68 1.60
CA GLU A 4 22.62 -20.97 1.15
C GLU A 4 22.37 -21.00 -0.36
N PHE A 5 21.82 -19.89 -0.90
CA PHE A 5 21.52 -19.70 -2.32
C PHE A 5 22.26 -18.50 -2.88
N PRO A 6 22.86 -18.58 -4.07
CA PRO A 6 23.47 -17.42 -4.71
C PRO A 6 22.41 -16.35 -5.01
N LEU A 7 22.81 -15.09 -5.02
CA LEU A 7 21.90 -13.94 -5.11
C LEU A 7 21.00 -13.95 -6.35
N ASN A 8 21.50 -14.43 -7.48
CA ASN A 8 20.73 -14.59 -8.73
C ASN A 8 19.67 -15.72 -8.68
N LYS A 9 19.69 -16.54 -7.61
CA LYS A 9 18.71 -17.61 -7.36
C LYS A 9 17.70 -17.25 -6.27
N ILE A 10 17.59 -15.97 -5.91
CA ILE A 10 16.58 -15.47 -5.00
C ILE A 10 15.45 -14.83 -5.80
N ARG A 11 14.21 -14.99 -5.34
CA ARG A 11 13.02 -14.32 -5.87
C ARG A 11 12.25 -13.75 -4.69
N ASN A 12 12.07 -12.43 -4.67
CA ASN A 12 11.24 -11.73 -3.69
C ASN A 12 9.94 -11.32 -4.39
N ILE A 13 8.88 -12.06 -4.14
CA ILE A 13 7.63 -11.90 -4.88
C ILE A 13 6.46 -11.55 -3.97
N GLY A 14 5.53 -10.75 -4.50
CA GLY A 14 4.21 -10.54 -3.93
C GLY A 14 3.14 -11.30 -4.67
N ILE A 15 2.08 -11.69 -3.96
CA ILE A 15 0.88 -12.23 -4.60
C ILE A 15 -0.23 -11.21 -4.42
N MET A 16 -0.72 -10.68 -5.53
CA MET A 16 -1.74 -9.65 -5.61
C MET A 16 -3.00 -10.21 -6.26
N ALA A 17 -4.16 -9.82 -5.77
CA ALA A 17 -5.43 -10.28 -6.33
C ALA A 17 -6.59 -9.39 -5.90
N HIS A 18 -7.67 -9.43 -6.67
CA HIS A 18 -8.98 -9.01 -6.18
C HIS A 18 -9.47 -9.94 -5.05
N ILE A 19 -10.38 -9.46 -4.19
CA ILE A 19 -11.05 -10.29 -3.18
C ILE A 19 -11.67 -11.51 -3.87
N ASP A 20 -11.53 -12.67 -3.26
CA ASP A 20 -12.02 -13.94 -3.76
C ASP A 20 -11.44 -14.46 -5.10
N ALA A 21 -10.49 -13.80 -5.73
CA ALA A 21 -9.81 -14.33 -6.93
C ALA A 21 -8.98 -15.61 -6.66
N GLY A 22 -8.81 -15.98 -5.38
CA GLY A 22 -8.11 -17.19 -4.97
C GLY A 22 -6.64 -16.98 -4.60
N LYS A 23 -6.28 -15.78 -4.14
CA LYS A 23 -4.94 -15.43 -3.67
C LYS A 23 -4.44 -16.41 -2.61
N THR A 24 -5.12 -16.51 -1.47
CA THR A 24 -4.73 -17.38 -0.35
C THR A 24 -4.66 -18.84 -0.77
N THR A 25 -5.63 -19.32 -1.57
CA THR A 25 -5.61 -20.68 -2.11
C THR A 25 -4.37 -20.93 -2.97
N THR A 26 -4.00 -19.98 -3.83
CA THR A 26 -2.80 -20.07 -4.66
C THR A 26 -1.54 -20.13 -3.81
N THR A 27 -1.43 -19.28 -2.79
CA THR A 27 -0.29 -19.25 -1.85
C THR A 27 -0.19 -20.57 -1.08
N GLU A 28 -1.28 -21.09 -0.56
CA GLU A 28 -1.33 -22.39 0.14
C GLU A 28 -0.87 -23.55 -0.78
N ARG A 29 -1.22 -23.56 -2.05
CA ARG A 29 -0.78 -24.57 -3.02
C ARG A 29 0.72 -24.44 -3.35
N ILE A 30 1.24 -23.20 -3.44
CA ILE A 30 2.67 -22.95 -3.57
C ILE A 30 3.42 -23.57 -2.37
N LEU A 31 2.94 -23.30 -1.15
CA LEU A 31 3.57 -23.87 0.07
C LEU A 31 3.48 -25.39 0.12
N TYR A 32 2.40 -25.98 -0.36
CA TYR A 32 2.24 -27.43 -0.45
C TYR A 32 3.25 -28.06 -1.43
N TYR A 33 3.31 -27.56 -2.66
CA TYR A 33 4.22 -28.13 -3.68
C TYR A 33 5.69 -27.88 -3.38
N THR A 34 6.01 -26.85 -2.61
CA THR A 34 7.38 -26.59 -2.13
C THR A 34 7.72 -27.34 -0.84
N GLY A 35 6.81 -28.18 -0.34
CA GLY A 35 7.04 -29.03 0.84
C GLY A 35 7.08 -28.28 2.17
N LYS A 36 6.58 -27.03 2.22
CA LYS A 36 6.52 -26.25 3.46
C LYS A 36 5.34 -26.64 4.35
N ILE A 37 4.26 -27.12 3.75
CA ILE A 37 3.11 -27.68 4.46
C ILE A 37 2.84 -29.11 3.95
N TYR A 38 2.42 -29.97 4.87
CA TYR A 38 2.18 -31.38 4.56
C TYR A 38 0.72 -31.69 4.19
N LYS A 39 -0.18 -30.78 4.52
CA LYS A 39 -1.60 -30.91 4.26
C LYS A 39 -2.12 -29.64 3.62
N ILE A 40 -2.90 -29.77 2.58
CA ILE A 40 -3.58 -28.66 1.92
C ILE A 40 -4.61 -28.09 2.90
N GLY A 41 -4.45 -26.81 3.26
CA GLY A 41 -5.42 -26.04 4.02
C GLY A 41 -6.50 -25.48 3.08
N GLU A 42 -7.77 -25.67 3.41
CA GLU A 42 -8.87 -25.01 2.71
C GLU A 42 -9.21 -23.71 3.42
N THR A 43 -9.28 -22.62 2.66
CA THR A 43 -9.58 -21.27 3.19
C THR A 43 -10.97 -21.19 3.80
N HIS A 44 -11.95 -21.91 3.22
CA HIS A 44 -13.32 -21.97 3.72
C HIS A 44 -13.45 -22.69 5.08
N ASP A 45 -12.49 -23.54 5.42
CA ASP A 45 -12.48 -24.27 6.69
C ASP A 45 -11.64 -23.54 7.77
N GLY A 46 -11.11 -22.34 7.47
CA GLY A 46 -10.24 -21.58 8.37
C GLY A 46 -8.90 -22.27 8.67
N ALA A 47 -8.45 -23.15 7.77
CA ALA A 47 -7.25 -23.96 7.93
C ALA A 47 -6.01 -23.37 7.21
N SER A 48 -6.10 -22.15 6.69
CA SER A 48 -5.01 -21.45 6.01
C SER A 48 -3.86 -21.15 6.98
N GLN A 49 -2.62 -21.38 6.53
CA GLN A 49 -1.40 -21.04 7.28
C GLN A 49 -1.02 -19.56 7.13
N MET A 50 -1.40 -18.94 6.03
CA MET A 50 -1.06 -17.55 5.73
C MET A 50 -2.03 -16.57 6.40
N ASP A 51 -3.34 -16.85 6.38
CA ASP A 51 -4.36 -16.09 7.09
C ASP A 51 -4.48 -16.63 8.53
N TRP A 52 -3.58 -16.23 9.40
CA TRP A 52 -3.46 -16.78 10.75
C TRP A 52 -4.29 -16.02 11.80
N MET A 53 -4.73 -14.80 11.49
CA MET A 53 -5.58 -14.03 12.40
C MET A 53 -7.01 -14.55 12.39
N ALA A 54 -7.64 -14.63 13.56
CA ALA A 54 -9.03 -15.06 13.66
C ALA A 54 -9.98 -14.21 12.78
N GLN A 55 -9.71 -12.90 12.67
CA GLN A 55 -10.49 -12.00 11.83
C GLN A 55 -10.32 -12.28 10.33
N GLU A 56 -9.12 -12.65 9.89
CA GLU A 56 -8.87 -13.06 8.50
C GLU A 56 -9.68 -14.32 8.16
N GLN A 57 -9.63 -15.31 9.04
CA GLN A 57 -10.37 -16.56 8.88
C GLN A 57 -11.90 -16.38 8.93
N GLU A 58 -12.39 -15.58 9.87
CA GLU A 58 -13.83 -15.30 10.02
C GLU A 58 -14.39 -14.49 8.83
N ARG A 59 -13.62 -13.56 8.29
CA ARG A 59 -14.04 -12.65 7.21
C ARG A 59 -13.68 -13.16 5.82
N GLY A 60 -12.76 -14.14 5.72
CA GLY A 60 -12.27 -14.69 4.46
C GLY A 60 -11.40 -13.71 3.67
N ILE A 61 -10.78 -12.73 4.34
CA ILE A 61 -9.92 -11.71 3.70
C ILE A 61 -8.57 -11.63 4.40
N THR A 62 -7.50 -11.43 3.65
CA THR A 62 -6.19 -11.10 4.21
C THR A 62 -6.18 -9.67 4.70
N ILE A 63 -5.82 -9.45 5.96
CA ILE A 63 -5.75 -8.14 6.62
C ILE A 63 -4.31 -7.66 6.70
N THR A 64 -3.41 -8.54 7.13
CA THR A 64 -2.00 -8.24 7.30
C THR A 64 -1.15 -9.04 6.33
N SER A 65 -0.14 -8.40 5.73
CA SER A 65 0.81 -9.13 4.88
C SER A 65 1.58 -10.16 5.71
N ALA A 66 1.65 -11.37 5.22
CA ALA A 66 2.47 -12.45 5.80
C ALA A 66 3.66 -12.74 4.89
N ALA A 67 4.83 -12.94 5.49
CA ALA A 67 6.04 -13.30 4.76
C ALA A 67 6.37 -14.77 4.99
N THR A 68 6.72 -15.48 3.93
CA THR A 68 7.17 -16.88 4.01
C THR A 68 8.27 -17.14 3.00
N THR A 69 9.13 -18.11 3.31
CA THR A 69 10.22 -18.53 2.42
C THR A 69 10.01 -19.98 2.02
N CYS A 70 10.05 -20.25 0.74
CA CYS A 70 10.01 -21.60 0.19
C CYS A 70 11.11 -21.80 -0.86
N HIS A 71 11.26 -23.04 -1.35
CA HIS A 71 12.26 -23.40 -2.33
C HIS A 71 11.61 -24.13 -3.48
N TRP A 72 12.00 -23.76 -4.70
CA TRP A 72 11.55 -24.42 -5.92
C TRP A 72 12.73 -24.58 -6.86
N LYS A 73 12.96 -25.82 -7.31
CA LYS A 73 14.19 -26.16 -8.03
C LYS A 73 15.42 -25.71 -7.22
N ASP A 74 16.31 -24.94 -7.81
CA ASP A 74 17.52 -24.40 -7.19
C ASP A 74 17.39 -22.94 -6.74
N CYS A 75 16.15 -22.46 -6.56
CA CYS A 75 15.85 -21.08 -6.17
C CYS A 75 15.18 -21.00 -4.80
N GLN A 76 15.53 -19.96 -4.05
CA GLN A 76 14.80 -19.51 -2.87
C GLN A 76 13.75 -18.48 -3.29
N ILE A 77 12.50 -18.69 -2.89
CA ILE A 77 11.39 -17.78 -3.16
C ILE A 77 10.89 -17.25 -1.82
N ASN A 78 11.01 -15.96 -1.63
CA ASN A 78 10.40 -15.23 -0.52
C ASN A 78 9.07 -14.66 -1.02
N ILE A 79 7.99 -15.06 -0.37
CA ILE A 79 6.63 -14.65 -0.75
C ILE A 79 6.11 -13.69 0.30
N ILE A 80 5.62 -12.54 -0.11
CA ILE A 80 4.83 -11.62 0.70
C ILE A 80 3.40 -11.70 0.19
N ASP A 81 2.50 -12.23 1.02
CA ASP A 81 1.07 -12.27 0.74
C ASP A 81 0.47 -10.89 1.07
N THR A 82 -0.06 -10.19 0.05
CA THR A 82 -0.56 -8.82 0.21
C THR A 82 -2.09 -8.81 0.36
N PRO A 83 -2.65 -7.95 1.23
CA PRO A 83 -4.10 -7.77 1.28
C PRO A 83 -4.67 -7.33 -0.07
N GLY A 84 -5.91 -7.77 -0.36
CA GLY A 84 -6.63 -7.35 -1.56
C GLY A 84 -7.62 -6.20 -1.32
N HIS A 85 -7.81 -5.76 -0.08
CA HIS A 85 -8.83 -4.76 0.27
C HIS A 85 -8.23 -3.34 0.33
N VAL A 86 -8.96 -2.36 -0.20
CA VAL A 86 -8.50 -0.95 -0.29
C VAL A 86 -8.26 -0.29 1.06
N ASP A 87 -8.95 -0.69 2.12
CA ASP A 87 -8.72 -0.17 3.48
C ASP A 87 -7.34 -0.55 4.04
N PHE A 88 -6.63 -1.48 3.38
CA PHE A 88 -5.27 -1.91 3.74
C PHE A 88 -4.23 -1.46 2.72
N THR A 89 -4.47 -0.32 2.08
CA THR A 89 -3.55 0.26 1.08
C THR A 89 -2.12 0.37 1.61
N ALA A 90 -1.93 0.72 2.88
CA ALA A 90 -0.60 0.78 3.50
C ALA A 90 0.13 -0.57 3.52
N GLU A 91 -0.59 -1.67 3.72
CA GLU A 91 0.00 -3.02 3.67
C GLU A 91 0.44 -3.37 2.24
N VAL A 92 -0.33 -2.96 1.24
CA VAL A 92 0.01 -3.13 -0.18
C VAL A 92 1.24 -2.30 -0.53
N GLU A 93 1.24 -1.00 -0.20
CA GLU A 93 2.34 -0.07 -0.46
C GLU A 93 3.67 -0.57 0.12
N ARG A 94 3.68 -0.92 1.41
CA ARG A 94 4.90 -1.40 2.06
C ARG A 94 5.37 -2.74 1.54
N SER A 95 4.46 -3.60 1.07
CA SER A 95 4.82 -4.86 0.43
C SER A 95 5.44 -4.61 -0.95
N LEU A 96 4.79 -3.82 -1.81
CA LEU A 96 5.29 -3.49 -3.15
C LEU A 96 6.68 -2.85 -3.13
N ARG A 97 6.97 -2.03 -2.12
CA ARG A 97 8.27 -1.36 -1.98
C ARG A 97 9.45 -2.31 -1.80
N VAL A 98 9.20 -3.50 -1.26
CA VAL A 98 10.24 -4.47 -0.92
C VAL A 98 10.24 -5.70 -1.83
N LEU A 99 9.36 -5.75 -2.82
CA LEU A 99 9.28 -6.82 -3.80
C LEU A 99 10.18 -6.54 -5.00
N ASP A 100 10.66 -7.62 -5.62
CA ASP A 100 11.37 -7.58 -6.90
C ASP A 100 10.44 -7.92 -8.06
N GLY A 101 9.40 -8.69 -7.80
CA GLY A 101 8.39 -9.05 -8.78
C GLY A 101 7.08 -9.44 -8.11
N ALA A 102 6.03 -9.63 -8.89
CA ALA A 102 4.73 -10.02 -8.37
C ALA A 102 3.99 -11.01 -9.27
N VAL A 103 3.10 -11.77 -8.64
CA VAL A 103 2.10 -12.61 -9.31
C VAL A 103 0.74 -11.94 -9.12
N THR A 104 0.10 -11.55 -10.22
CA THR A 104 -1.27 -11.05 -10.20
C THR A 104 -2.23 -12.20 -10.47
N VAL A 105 -3.09 -12.52 -9.52
CA VAL A 105 -4.08 -13.59 -9.65
C VAL A 105 -5.41 -12.98 -10.08
N LEU A 106 -5.93 -13.42 -11.22
CA LEU A 106 -7.25 -13.05 -11.74
C LEU A 106 -8.24 -14.21 -11.58
N ASP A 107 -9.51 -13.90 -11.42
CA ASP A 107 -10.58 -14.86 -11.59
C ASP A 107 -10.88 -15.00 -13.08
N SER A 108 -10.72 -16.20 -13.66
CA SER A 108 -10.93 -16.45 -15.10
C SER A 108 -12.36 -16.17 -15.58
N LYS A 109 -13.32 -16.05 -14.67
CA LYS A 109 -14.69 -15.67 -14.97
C LYS A 109 -14.88 -14.15 -15.09
N ALA A 110 -14.13 -13.36 -14.32
CA ALA A 110 -14.31 -11.90 -14.21
C ALA A 110 -13.19 -11.10 -14.91
N GLY A 111 -12.01 -11.71 -15.07
CA GLY A 111 -10.82 -11.00 -15.59
C GLY A 111 -10.33 -9.94 -14.62
N VAL A 112 -9.97 -8.78 -15.13
CA VAL A 112 -9.55 -7.63 -14.32
C VAL A 112 -10.76 -7.01 -13.62
N GLU A 113 -10.64 -6.85 -12.30
CA GLU A 113 -11.67 -6.31 -11.41
C GLU A 113 -11.18 -5.01 -10.73
N PRO A 114 -12.05 -4.18 -10.14
CA PRO A 114 -11.68 -2.85 -9.63
C PRO A 114 -10.48 -2.81 -8.67
N GLN A 115 -10.39 -3.77 -7.76
CA GLN A 115 -9.26 -3.84 -6.85
C GLN A 115 -7.97 -4.27 -7.57
N THR A 116 -8.07 -5.12 -8.58
CA THR A 116 -6.95 -5.45 -9.46
C THR A 116 -6.38 -4.20 -10.11
N GLU A 117 -7.24 -3.30 -10.63
CA GLU A 117 -6.80 -2.03 -11.23
C GLU A 117 -6.03 -1.16 -10.23
N THR A 118 -6.53 -1.06 -9.00
CA THR A 118 -5.88 -0.28 -7.95
C THR A 118 -4.49 -0.81 -7.61
N VAL A 119 -4.38 -2.11 -7.30
CA VAL A 119 -3.10 -2.74 -6.95
C VAL A 119 -2.14 -2.76 -8.15
N TRP A 120 -2.68 -2.93 -9.37
CA TRP A 120 -1.90 -2.86 -10.61
C TRP A 120 -1.27 -1.49 -10.83
N ARG A 121 -2.03 -0.41 -10.60
CA ARG A 121 -1.53 0.97 -10.70
C ARG A 121 -0.41 1.20 -9.69
N GLN A 122 -0.61 0.83 -8.42
CA GLN A 122 0.42 0.94 -7.38
C GLN A 122 1.68 0.15 -7.77
N ALA A 123 1.55 -1.09 -8.23
CA ALA A 123 2.68 -1.88 -8.68
C ALA A 123 3.40 -1.25 -9.89
N SER A 124 2.67 -0.53 -10.76
CA SER A 124 3.25 0.20 -11.90
C SER A 124 4.02 1.44 -11.46
N GLU A 125 3.57 2.16 -10.44
CA GLU A 125 4.29 3.30 -9.82
C GLU A 125 5.65 2.86 -9.28
N TYR A 126 5.72 1.68 -8.67
CA TYR A 126 6.98 1.07 -8.19
C TYR A 126 7.74 0.30 -9.27
N LYS A 127 7.26 0.26 -10.50
CA LYS A 127 7.85 -0.48 -11.64
C LYS A 127 8.11 -1.95 -11.30
N VAL A 128 7.21 -2.59 -10.56
CA VAL A 128 7.34 -3.99 -10.16
C VAL A 128 7.01 -4.90 -11.34
N PRO A 129 7.96 -5.72 -11.84
CA PRO A 129 7.72 -6.72 -12.88
C PRO A 129 6.68 -7.75 -12.44
N ARG A 130 5.77 -8.15 -13.35
CA ARG A 130 4.63 -9.02 -13.00
C ARG A 130 4.43 -10.12 -14.00
N ILE A 131 3.93 -11.25 -13.49
CA ILE A 131 3.30 -12.31 -14.26
C ILE A 131 1.85 -12.43 -13.81
N VAL A 132 0.97 -12.90 -14.68
CA VAL A 132 -0.46 -13.01 -14.40
C VAL A 132 -0.87 -14.47 -14.36
N PHE A 133 -1.66 -14.84 -13.36
CA PHE A 133 -2.22 -16.17 -13.20
C PHE A 133 -3.75 -16.11 -13.25
N SER A 134 -4.35 -16.50 -14.38
CA SER A 134 -5.80 -16.64 -14.54
C SER A 134 -6.25 -17.92 -13.84
N ASN A 135 -6.76 -17.75 -12.63
CA ASN A 135 -7.16 -18.81 -11.70
C ASN A 135 -8.63 -19.19 -11.88
N LYS A 136 -9.04 -20.27 -11.25
CA LYS A 136 -10.42 -20.79 -11.26
C LYS A 136 -10.92 -21.22 -12.64
N MET A 137 -10.05 -21.80 -13.46
CA MET A 137 -10.46 -22.36 -14.74
C MET A 137 -11.52 -23.46 -14.64
N ASP A 138 -11.74 -24.00 -13.42
CA ASP A 138 -12.78 -24.99 -13.07
C ASP A 138 -14.14 -24.37 -12.75
N ALA A 139 -14.22 -23.04 -12.60
CA ALA A 139 -15.46 -22.34 -12.23
C ALA A 139 -16.42 -22.21 -13.44
N THR A 140 -17.73 -22.25 -13.17
CA THR A 140 -18.73 -22.00 -14.21
C THR A 140 -18.63 -20.59 -14.76
N GLY A 141 -18.49 -20.45 -16.07
CA GLY A 141 -18.27 -19.21 -16.80
C GLY A 141 -16.80 -18.82 -16.91
N ALA A 142 -15.86 -19.72 -16.63
CA ALA A 142 -14.43 -19.49 -16.83
C ALA A 142 -14.09 -19.32 -18.32
N ASP A 143 -13.44 -18.20 -18.65
CA ASP A 143 -13.00 -17.85 -20.00
C ASP A 143 -11.58 -17.24 -19.92
N PHE A 144 -10.60 -18.02 -20.40
CA PHE A 144 -9.21 -17.61 -20.35
C PHE A 144 -8.90 -16.47 -21.31
N ASP A 145 -9.43 -16.51 -22.52
CA ASP A 145 -9.17 -15.47 -23.54
C ASP A 145 -9.80 -14.13 -23.12
N MET A 146 -11.00 -14.15 -22.57
CA MET A 146 -11.61 -12.96 -21.96
C MET A 146 -10.73 -12.41 -20.83
N SER A 147 -10.20 -13.27 -19.98
CA SER A 147 -9.31 -12.86 -18.87
C SER A 147 -8.03 -12.21 -19.39
N VAL A 148 -7.41 -12.75 -20.43
CA VAL A 148 -6.22 -12.17 -21.09
C VAL A 148 -6.53 -10.81 -21.72
N ASN A 149 -7.61 -10.73 -22.49
CA ASN A 149 -8.00 -9.49 -23.18
C ASN A 149 -8.35 -8.37 -22.20
N SER A 150 -8.96 -8.71 -21.06
CA SER A 150 -9.31 -7.72 -20.02
C SER A 150 -8.11 -6.93 -19.48
N ILE A 151 -6.90 -7.49 -19.57
CA ILE A 151 -5.66 -6.79 -19.17
C ILE A 151 -5.36 -5.63 -20.10
N GLY A 152 -5.47 -5.87 -21.42
CA GLY A 152 -5.35 -4.82 -22.43
C GLY A 152 -6.45 -3.77 -22.33
N ASP A 153 -7.69 -4.23 -22.26
CA ASP A 153 -8.88 -3.38 -22.30
C ASP A 153 -9.02 -2.46 -21.08
N ARG A 154 -8.70 -2.99 -19.88
CA ARG A 154 -8.91 -2.26 -18.62
C ARG A 154 -7.66 -1.62 -18.03
N LEU A 155 -6.50 -2.23 -18.24
CA LEU A 155 -5.25 -1.73 -17.69
C LEU A 155 -4.38 -1.02 -18.73
N GLY A 156 -4.73 -1.10 -20.02
CA GLY A 156 -3.89 -0.60 -21.11
C GLY A 156 -2.54 -1.30 -21.19
N ALA A 157 -2.42 -2.51 -20.65
CA ALA A 157 -1.17 -3.23 -20.51
C ALA A 157 -1.00 -4.29 -21.61
N LYS A 158 0.23 -4.45 -22.10
CA LYS A 158 0.57 -5.45 -23.11
C LYS A 158 0.73 -6.81 -22.46
N ALA A 159 -0.24 -7.70 -22.65
CA ALA A 159 -0.23 -9.05 -22.11
C ALA A 159 -0.35 -10.09 -23.22
N ALA A 160 0.27 -11.26 -23.04
CA ALA A 160 0.10 -12.40 -23.92
C ALA A 160 0.02 -13.70 -23.14
N ALA A 161 -0.81 -14.62 -23.62
CA ALA A 161 -0.89 -15.97 -23.09
C ALA A 161 0.40 -16.74 -23.38
N ILE A 162 1.00 -17.32 -22.36
CA ILE A 162 2.12 -18.29 -22.49
C ILE A 162 1.63 -19.73 -22.30
N GLN A 163 0.35 -19.89 -22.05
CA GLN A 163 -0.34 -21.15 -21.86
C GLN A 163 -1.71 -21.13 -22.50
N MET A 164 -2.27 -22.29 -22.75
CA MET A 164 -3.64 -22.48 -23.21
C MET A 164 -4.29 -23.59 -22.38
N PRO A 165 -5.51 -23.38 -21.82
CA PRO A 165 -6.18 -24.41 -21.03
C PRO A 165 -6.73 -25.53 -21.94
N ILE A 166 -6.69 -26.77 -21.44
CA ILE A 166 -7.36 -27.91 -22.06
C ILE A 166 -8.71 -28.11 -21.36
N GLY A 167 -9.75 -27.58 -21.99
CA GLY A 167 -11.10 -27.49 -21.42
C GLY A 167 -11.26 -26.31 -20.47
N ALA A 168 -12.50 -26.11 -20.05
CA ALA A 168 -12.89 -25.10 -19.07
C ALA A 168 -13.98 -25.67 -18.17
N GLU A 169 -14.24 -25.02 -17.05
CA GLU A 169 -15.24 -25.46 -16.06
C GLU A 169 -14.99 -26.91 -15.60
N ALA A 170 -16.01 -27.72 -15.56
CA ALA A 170 -15.92 -29.14 -15.17
C ALA A 170 -15.02 -29.97 -16.10
N SER A 171 -14.78 -29.51 -17.34
CA SER A 171 -13.92 -30.18 -18.32
C SER A 171 -12.44 -29.77 -18.26
N PHE A 172 -12.07 -28.82 -17.41
CA PHE A 172 -10.68 -28.38 -17.25
C PHE A 172 -9.79 -29.52 -16.71
N ARG A 173 -8.90 -30.05 -17.55
CA ARG A 173 -8.11 -31.25 -17.23
C ARG A 173 -6.61 -31.13 -17.44
N GLY A 174 -6.15 -30.09 -18.17
CA GLY A 174 -4.75 -29.94 -18.51
C GLY A 174 -4.45 -28.54 -19.05
N ILE A 175 -3.19 -28.35 -19.40
CA ILE A 175 -2.65 -27.07 -19.87
C ILE A 175 -1.69 -27.37 -21.03
N ILE A 176 -1.75 -26.57 -22.07
CA ILE A 176 -0.75 -26.54 -23.13
C ILE A 176 0.21 -25.39 -22.84
N ASP A 177 1.49 -25.71 -22.79
CA ASP A 177 2.57 -24.74 -22.68
C ASP A 177 2.92 -24.23 -24.09
N LEU A 178 2.63 -22.98 -24.37
CA LEU A 178 2.88 -22.35 -25.66
C LEU A 178 4.36 -22.02 -25.89
N VAL A 179 5.20 -22.08 -24.86
CA VAL A 179 6.66 -21.86 -24.98
C VAL A 179 7.35 -23.14 -25.45
N THR A 180 6.98 -24.29 -24.88
CA THR A 180 7.56 -25.59 -25.20
C THR A 180 6.78 -26.38 -26.24
N MET A 181 5.57 -25.93 -26.58
CA MET A 181 4.60 -26.60 -27.46
C MET A 181 4.31 -28.04 -27.02
N LYS A 182 4.07 -28.23 -25.71
CA LYS A 182 3.71 -29.50 -25.10
C LYS A 182 2.48 -29.38 -24.24
N GLN A 183 1.74 -30.48 -24.07
CA GLN A 183 0.61 -30.52 -23.14
C GLN A 183 0.98 -31.19 -21.82
N GLU A 184 0.41 -30.68 -20.73
CA GLU A 184 0.46 -31.28 -19.39
C GLU A 184 -0.93 -31.71 -18.96
N MET A 185 -1.11 -33.00 -18.71
CA MET A 185 -2.35 -33.59 -18.28
C MET A 185 -2.27 -34.03 -16.83
N TYR A 186 -3.20 -33.59 -16.03
CA TYR A 186 -3.27 -33.92 -14.60
C TYR A 186 -4.11 -35.19 -14.40
N THR A 187 -3.49 -36.26 -13.87
CA THR A 187 -4.12 -37.56 -13.73
C THR A 187 -4.65 -37.86 -12.34
N ASN A 188 -4.30 -37.04 -11.34
CA ASN A 188 -4.80 -37.16 -9.99
C ASN A 188 -5.32 -35.83 -9.42
N ASP A 189 -6.17 -35.89 -8.37
CA ASP A 189 -6.77 -34.72 -7.75
C ASP A 189 -5.79 -33.84 -6.97
N LEU A 190 -4.65 -34.38 -6.55
CA LEU A 190 -3.60 -33.64 -5.86
C LEU A 190 -2.66 -32.88 -6.81
N GLY A 191 -2.82 -33.05 -8.14
CA GLY A 191 -1.98 -32.41 -9.13
C GLY A 191 -0.49 -32.81 -9.07
N THR A 192 -0.18 -33.96 -8.46
CA THR A 192 1.20 -34.43 -8.30
C THR A 192 1.62 -35.38 -9.40
N ASP A 193 0.68 -35.99 -10.13
CA ASP A 193 0.93 -36.87 -11.25
C ASP A 193 0.54 -36.14 -12.55
N ILE A 194 1.58 -35.67 -13.26
CA ILE A 194 1.46 -34.88 -14.48
C ILE A 194 2.07 -35.65 -15.64
N GLN A 195 1.28 -35.88 -16.67
CA GLN A 195 1.73 -36.49 -17.93
C GLN A 195 2.03 -35.40 -18.95
N ILE A 196 3.30 -35.28 -19.32
CA ILE A 196 3.77 -34.36 -20.36
C ILE A 196 3.83 -35.10 -21.68
N GLY A 197 3.24 -34.56 -22.73
CA GLY A 197 3.17 -35.18 -24.04
C GLY A 197 3.04 -34.20 -25.19
N GLU A 198 2.91 -34.73 -26.39
CA GLU A 198 2.62 -33.98 -27.58
C GLU A 198 1.16 -33.43 -27.50
N ILE A 199 0.92 -32.28 -28.13
CA ILE A 199 -0.41 -31.64 -28.16
C ILE A 199 -1.39 -32.52 -28.94
N ASP A 200 -2.54 -32.81 -28.35
CA ASP A 200 -3.62 -33.53 -29.02
C ASP A 200 -4.03 -32.82 -30.32
N GLU A 201 -4.27 -33.56 -31.39
CA GLU A 201 -4.53 -33.03 -32.73
C GLU A 201 -5.65 -31.99 -32.77
N GLN A 202 -6.66 -32.15 -31.92
CA GLN A 202 -7.79 -31.21 -31.83
C GLN A 202 -7.42 -29.81 -31.33
N PHE A 203 -6.30 -29.64 -30.61
CA PHE A 203 -5.83 -28.36 -30.07
C PHE A 203 -4.63 -27.78 -30.80
N LYS A 204 -4.05 -28.52 -31.74
CA LYS A 204 -2.79 -28.20 -32.38
C LYS A 204 -2.84 -26.91 -33.18
N GLU A 205 -3.86 -26.74 -34.00
CA GLU A 205 -4.05 -25.52 -34.83
C GLU A 205 -4.19 -24.27 -33.94
N GLU A 206 -5.00 -24.36 -32.88
CA GLU A 206 -5.18 -23.24 -31.96
C GLU A 206 -3.89 -22.94 -31.17
N ALA A 207 -3.16 -23.96 -30.73
CA ALA A 207 -1.90 -23.81 -30.04
C ALA A 207 -0.82 -23.16 -30.94
N GLU A 208 -0.72 -23.58 -32.19
CA GLU A 208 0.19 -22.98 -33.18
C GLU A 208 -0.14 -21.50 -33.45
N MET A 209 -1.43 -21.16 -33.58
CA MET A 209 -1.87 -19.78 -33.72
C MET A 209 -1.52 -18.92 -32.50
N LYS A 210 -1.79 -19.42 -31.30
CA LYS A 210 -1.47 -18.70 -30.04
C LYS A 210 0.03 -18.61 -29.81
N HIS A 211 0.80 -19.64 -30.17
CA HIS A 211 2.27 -19.60 -30.14
C HIS A 211 2.83 -18.51 -31.07
N ALA A 212 2.33 -18.44 -32.32
CA ALA A 212 2.74 -17.39 -33.24
C ALA A 212 2.39 -15.97 -32.70
N ALA A 213 1.21 -15.80 -32.10
CA ALA A 213 0.84 -14.54 -31.45
C ALA A 213 1.74 -14.20 -30.24
N LEU A 214 2.18 -15.20 -29.49
CA LEU A 214 3.16 -15.02 -28.41
C LEU A 214 4.51 -14.55 -28.98
N LEU A 215 5.02 -15.20 -30.02
CA LEU A 215 6.29 -14.82 -30.66
C LEU A 215 6.24 -13.38 -31.17
N GLU A 216 5.15 -12.97 -31.81
CA GLU A 216 4.95 -11.60 -32.26
C GLU A 216 4.93 -10.62 -31.08
N ALA A 217 4.26 -10.96 -29.97
CA ALA A 217 4.16 -10.10 -28.81
C ALA A 217 5.50 -9.86 -28.09
N ILE A 218 6.40 -10.85 -28.11
CA ILE A 218 7.70 -10.75 -27.43
C ILE A 218 8.84 -10.31 -28.35
N ALA A 219 8.65 -10.30 -29.65
CA ALA A 219 9.66 -9.88 -30.64
C ALA A 219 10.16 -8.43 -30.40
N ASP A 220 9.30 -7.55 -29.91
CA ASP A 220 9.66 -6.17 -29.61
C ASP A 220 10.74 -6.02 -28.51
N TYR A 221 10.98 -7.06 -27.71
CA TYR A 221 11.91 -7.04 -26.57
C TYR A 221 13.24 -7.73 -26.86
N ASP A 222 13.39 -8.36 -28.04
CA ASP A 222 14.61 -9.06 -28.41
C ASP A 222 14.86 -8.99 -29.92
N GLU A 223 15.88 -8.22 -30.34
CA GLU A 223 16.21 -7.99 -31.74
C GLU A 223 16.56 -9.28 -32.49
N ASP A 224 17.28 -10.21 -31.85
CA ASP A 224 17.68 -11.49 -32.48
C ASP A 224 16.46 -12.38 -32.71
N LEU A 225 15.53 -12.41 -31.74
CA LEU A 225 14.28 -13.15 -31.86
C LEU A 225 13.37 -12.49 -32.93
N MET A 226 13.31 -11.17 -32.98
CA MET A 226 12.56 -10.44 -34.00
C MET A 226 13.04 -10.82 -35.42
N MET A 227 14.35 -10.85 -35.63
CA MET A 227 14.91 -11.23 -36.93
C MET A 227 14.52 -12.65 -37.31
N LYS A 228 14.62 -13.61 -36.43
CA LYS A 228 14.21 -15.01 -36.67
C LYS A 228 12.74 -15.12 -37.04
N VAL A 229 11.86 -14.47 -36.28
CA VAL A 229 10.41 -14.47 -36.53
C VAL A 229 10.11 -13.88 -37.90
N LEU A 230 10.77 -12.79 -38.32
CA LEU A 230 10.60 -12.16 -39.63
C LEU A 230 11.13 -13.06 -40.78
N GLU A 231 12.18 -13.84 -40.55
CA GLU A 231 12.76 -14.78 -41.52
C GLU A 231 11.99 -16.10 -41.56
N GLY A 232 11.01 -16.30 -40.65
CA GLY A 232 10.23 -17.55 -40.55
C GLY A 232 11.00 -18.70 -39.95
N GLU A 233 12.04 -18.40 -39.20
CA GLU A 233 12.80 -19.40 -38.45
C GLU A 233 12.14 -19.62 -37.06
N GLU A 234 12.09 -20.86 -36.62
CA GLU A 234 11.55 -21.23 -35.31
C GLU A 234 12.59 -20.93 -34.19
N PRO A 235 12.30 -20.04 -33.22
CA PRO A 235 13.20 -19.80 -32.11
C PRO A 235 13.29 -21.00 -31.16
N THR A 236 14.41 -21.15 -30.48
CA THR A 236 14.54 -22.17 -29.43
C THR A 236 13.74 -21.76 -28.17
N VAL A 237 13.40 -22.76 -27.34
CA VAL A 237 12.69 -22.53 -26.05
C VAL A 237 13.46 -21.55 -25.17
N GLU A 238 14.79 -21.64 -25.14
CA GLU A 238 15.67 -20.75 -24.37
C GLU A 238 15.60 -19.30 -24.85
N GLU A 239 15.56 -19.09 -26.17
CA GLU A 239 15.42 -17.76 -26.76
C GLU A 239 14.04 -17.16 -26.45
N ILE A 240 12.97 -17.95 -26.57
CA ILE A 240 11.61 -17.52 -26.21
C ILE A 240 11.55 -17.13 -24.73
N LYS A 241 12.07 -17.96 -23.83
CA LYS A 241 12.13 -17.67 -22.38
C LYS A 241 12.93 -16.41 -22.08
N ALA A 242 14.06 -16.21 -22.75
CA ALA A 242 14.90 -15.02 -22.58
C ALA A 242 14.17 -13.75 -23.03
N ALA A 243 13.45 -13.79 -24.16
CA ALA A 243 12.67 -12.67 -24.64
C ALA A 243 11.47 -12.33 -23.72
N ILE A 244 10.73 -13.35 -23.26
CA ILE A 244 9.67 -13.14 -22.25
C ILE A 244 10.24 -12.47 -21.00
N ARG A 245 11.39 -12.98 -20.48
CA ARG A 245 12.05 -12.39 -19.31
C ARG A 245 12.45 -10.93 -19.54
N LYS A 246 13.05 -10.61 -20.69
CA LYS A 246 13.39 -9.22 -21.06
C LYS A 246 12.16 -8.33 -21.05
N GLY A 247 11.05 -8.77 -21.64
CA GLY A 247 9.79 -8.03 -21.64
C GLY A 247 9.21 -7.82 -20.24
N VAL A 248 9.25 -8.85 -19.39
CA VAL A 248 8.80 -8.76 -17.99
C VAL A 248 9.64 -7.75 -17.19
N MET A 249 10.96 -7.73 -17.44
CA MET A 249 11.89 -6.81 -16.75
C MET A 249 11.64 -5.34 -17.06
N THR A 250 11.08 -5.00 -18.22
CA THR A 250 10.68 -3.62 -18.55
C THR A 250 9.44 -3.15 -17.81
N SER A 251 8.70 -4.08 -17.16
CA SER A 251 7.37 -3.83 -16.60
C SER A 251 6.32 -3.35 -17.62
N GLU A 252 6.54 -3.63 -18.90
CA GLU A 252 5.66 -3.27 -20.00
C GLU A 252 4.96 -4.48 -20.66
N PHE A 253 5.50 -5.67 -20.43
CA PHE A 253 4.96 -6.94 -20.92
C PHE A 253 4.62 -7.89 -19.77
N PHE A 254 3.48 -8.56 -19.87
CA PHE A 254 2.94 -9.40 -18.82
C PHE A 254 2.50 -10.77 -19.37
N PRO A 255 3.28 -11.84 -19.14
CA PRO A 255 2.89 -13.18 -19.54
C PRO A 255 1.74 -13.70 -18.67
N VAL A 256 0.76 -14.32 -19.31
CA VAL A 256 -0.45 -14.84 -18.66
C VAL A 256 -0.46 -16.35 -18.68
N LEU A 257 -0.59 -16.91 -17.47
CA LEU A 257 -0.73 -18.34 -17.19
C LEU A 257 -2.19 -18.65 -16.84
N CYS A 258 -2.58 -19.92 -16.93
CA CYS A 258 -3.89 -20.40 -16.54
C CYS A 258 -3.80 -21.55 -15.53
N GLY A 259 -4.86 -21.73 -14.73
CA GLY A 259 -4.94 -22.86 -13.83
C GLY A 259 -6.14 -22.83 -12.89
N SER A 260 -6.17 -23.75 -11.98
CA SER A 260 -7.10 -23.79 -10.85
C SER A 260 -6.35 -24.20 -9.60
N ALA A 261 -6.07 -23.26 -8.73
CA ALA A 261 -5.44 -23.52 -7.44
C ALA A 261 -6.32 -24.46 -6.61
N TYR A 262 -7.65 -24.30 -6.64
CA TYR A 262 -8.59 -25.18 -5.93
C TYR A 262 -8.53 -26.63 -6.42
N LYS A 263 -8.40 -26.84 -7.73
CA LYS A 263 -8.27 -28.18 -8.34
C LYS A 263 -6.84 -28.66 -8.47
N ASN A 264 -5.87 -27.95 -7.87
CA ASN A 264 -4.47 -28.33 -7.85
C ASN A 264 -3.84 -28.46 -9.26
N LYS A 265 -4.19 -27.57 -10.20
CA LYS A 265 -3.71 -27.60 -11.60
C LYS A 265 -3.06 -26.28 -11.99
N GLY A 266 -1.88 -26.32 -12.59
CA GLY A 266 -1.17 -25.16 -13.10
C GLY A 266 -0.25 -24.44 -12.11
N VAL A 267 -0.23 -24.80 -10.82
CA VAL A 267 0.55 -24.12 -9.80
C VAL A 267 2.06 -24.42 -9.92
N GLN A 268 2.42 -25.64 -10.32
CA GLN A 268 3.83 -25.97 -10.57
C GLN A 268 4.39 -25.17 -11.76
N MET A 269 3.60 -25.02 -12.83
CA MET A 269 3.96 -24.17 -13.97
C MET A 269 4.06 -22.69 -13.58
N LEU A 270 3.22 -22.22 -12.65
CA LEU A 270 3.34 -20.89 -12.08
C LEU A 270 4.66 -20.71 -11.32
N LEU A 271 5.06 -21.70 -10.51
CA LEU A 271 6.36 -21.69 -9.81
C LEU A 271 7.53 -21.70 -10.79
N ASP A 272 7.42 -22.43 -11.89
CA ASP A 272 8.42 -22.42 -12.96
C ASP A 272 8.51 -21.03 -13.61
N ALA A 273 7.38 -20.39 -13.91
CA ALA A 273 7.33 -19.04 -14.45
C ALA A 273 7.91 -17.98 -13.50
N VAL A 274 7.69 -18.13 -12.18
CA VAL A 274 8.32 -17.26 -11.16
C VAL A 274 9.84 -17.36 -11.25
N VAL A 275 10.39 -18.57 -11.36
CA VAL A 275 11.84 -18.77 -11.45
C VAL A 275 12.40 -18.29 -12.78
N ASP A 276 11.69 -18.55 -13.90
CA ASP A 276 12.16 -18.26 -15.25
C ASP A 276 12.04 -16.78 -15.61
N TYR A 277 10.96 -16.10 -15.20
CA TYR A 277 10.60 -14.77 -15.73
C TYR A 277 10.73 -13.64 -14.72
N LEU A 278 10.49 -13.86 -13.42
CA LEU A 278 10.61 -12.79 -12.44
C LEU A 278 12.07 -12.49 -12.05
N PRO A 279 12.37 -11.22 -11.70
CA PRO A 279 13.75 -10.83 -11.40
C PRO A 279 14.31 -11.45 -10.12
N ALA A 280 15.62 -11.57 -10.12
CA ALA A 280 16.43 -11.72 -8.91
C ALA A 280 16.82 -10.32 -8.40
N PRO A 281 17.27 -10.17 -7.14
CA PRO A 281 17.78 -8.90 -6.63
C PRO A 281 18.91 -8.28 -7.47
N THR A 282 19.68 -9.11 -8.19
CA THR A 282 20.75 -8.69 -9.12
C THR A 282 20.26 -8.07 -10.42
N ASP A 283 19.01 -8.30 -10.78
CA ASP A 283 18.42 -7.83 -12.03
C ASP A 283 17.76 -6.45 -11.87
N ILE A 284 17.64 -5.98 -10.63
CA ILE A 284 17.00 -4.71 -10.30
C ILE A 284 18.05 -3.61 -10.20
N GLU A 285 17.65 -2.40 -10.55
CA GLU A 285 18.52 -1.22 -10.42
C GLU A 285 19.01 -1.05 -8.96
N ALA A 286 20.24 -0.51 -8.84
CA ALA A 286 20.80 -0.18 -7.53
C ALA A 286 19.85 0.74 -6.74
N ILE A 287 19.65 0.43 -5.46
CA ILE A 287 18.71 1.21 -4.65
C ILE A 287 19.25 2.62 -4.41
N GLN A 288 18.39 3.59 -4.62
CA GLN A 288 18.67 5.00 -4.41
C GLN A 288 18.40 5.40 -2.95
N GLY A 289 19.15 6.38 -2.48
CA GLY A 289 19.01 6.98 -1.16
C GLY A 289 19.81 8.27 -1.08
N HIS A 290 19.90 8.83 0.11
CA HIS A 290 20.65 10.03 0.40
C HIS A 290 21.66 9.76 1.51
N LEU A 291 22.84 10.37 1.42
CA LEU A 291 23.76 10.44 2.55
C LEU A 291 23.19 11.39 3.63
N LEU A 292 23.73 11.34 4.85
CA LEU A 292 23.25 12.20 5.94
C LEU A 292 23.43 13.70 5.70
N ASP A 293 24.25 14.09 4.73
CA ASP A 293 24.42 15.47 4.25
C ASP A 293 23.47 15.87 3.11
N GLY A 294 22.61 14.93 2.66
CA GLY A 294 21.61 15.13 1.60
C GLY A 294 22.10 14.83 0.18
N GLU A 295 23.35 14.41 -0.01
CA GLU A 295 23.84 13.99 -1.33
C GLU A 295 23.18 12.67 -1.77
N GLU A 296 22.83 12.57 -3.05
CA GLU A 296 22.30 11.34 -3.62
C GLU A 296 23.36 10.22 -3.60
N ALA A 297 22.96 9.04 -3.21
CA ALA A 297 23.80 7.86 -3.15
C ALA A 297 23.04 6.61 -3.58
N VAL A 298 23.77 5.62 -4.06
CA VAL A 298 23.21 4.33 -4.46
C VAL A 298 23.92 3.18 -3.75
N ARG A 299 23.20 2.07 -3.55
CA ARG A 299 23.77 0.80 -3.09
C ARG A 299 23.46 -0.29 -4.11
N LYS A 300 24.53 -0.96 -4.56
CA LYS A 300 24.39 -2.09 -5.47
C LYS A 300 23.94 -3.35 -4.71
N PRO A 301 23.16 -4.22 -5.34
CA PRO A 301 22.77 -5.49 -4.71
C PRO A 301 23.94 -6.47 -4.67
N SER A 302 24.82 -6.34 -3.68
CA SER A 302 25.99 -7.18 -3.46
C SER A 302 26.25 -7.38 -1.98
N ASP A 303 26.71 -8.58 -1.58
CA ASP A 303 27.10 -8.89 -0.22
C ASP A 303 28.38 -8.17 0.23
N ASP A 304 29.21 -7.72 -0.73
CA ASP A 304 30.46 -7.00 -0.48
C ASP A 304 30.25 -5.47 -0.25
N GLU A 305 29.08 -4.96 -0.54
CA GLU A 305 28.70 -3.57 -0.28
C GLU A 305 28.44 -3.34 1.22
N PRO A 306 28.51 -2.08 1.69
CA PRO A 306 28.07 -1.75 3.05
C PRO A 306 26.62 -2.16 3.28
N PHE A 307 26.31 -2.70 4.47
CA PHE A 307 24.95 -3.10 4.84
C PHE A 307 23.97 -1.94 4.73
N SER A 308 22.86 -2.17 4.03
CA SER A 308 21.68 -1.34 4.05
C SER A 308 20.40 -2.15 3.94
N ALA A 309 19.41 -1.81 4.73
CA ALA A 309 18.12 -2.48 4.80
C ALA A 309 16.99 -1.49 5.10
N LEU A 310 15.80 -1.80 4.62
CA LEU A 310 14.60 -1.01 4.85
C LEU A 310 13.65 -1.79 5.77
N ALA A 311 13.27 -1.20 6.89
CA ALA A 311 12.24 -1.72 7.77
C ALA A 311 10.87 -1.44 7.15
N PHE A 312 10.14 -2.47 6.75
CA PHE A 312 8.87 -2.28 6.03
C PHE A 312 7.63 -2.65 6.84
N LYS A 313 7.79 -3.41 7.92
CA LYS A 313 6.66 -3.81 8.77
C LYS A 313 7.08 -3.99 10.21
N ILE A 314 6.24 -3.51 11.12
CA ILE A 314 6.32 -3.82 12.55
C ILE A 314 5.16 -4.74 12.91
N ALA A 315 5.42 -5.74 13.73
CA ALA A 315 4.38 -6.59 14.30
C ALA A 315 4.61 -6.81 15.79
N THR A 316 3.53 -6.92 16.53
CA THR A 316 3.58 -7.27 17.95
C THR A 316 3.28 -8.76 18.10
N ASP A 317 4.29 -9.50 18.51
CA ASP A 317 4.19 -10.94 18.72
C ASP A 317 3.98 -11.26 20.20
N PRO A 318 3.03 -12.15 20.57
CA PRO A 318 2.73 -12.45 21.95
C PRO A 318 3.91 -13.06 22.74
N PHE A 319 4.87 -13.70 22.05
CA PHE A 319 5.97 -14.44 22.68
C PHE A 319 7.29 -13.70 22.66
N VAL A 320 7.60 -13.00 21.56
CA VAL A 320 8.90 -12.30 21.41
C VAL A 320 8.76 -10.78 21.49
N GLY A 321 7.54 -10.27 21.60
CA GLY A 321 7.26 -8.84 21.64
C GLY A 321 7.38 -8.19 20.26
N ARG A 322 8.08 -7.07 20.20
CA ARG A 322 8.21 -6.29 18.96
C ARG A 322 9.11 -6.98 17.95
N LEU A 323 8.57 -7.25 16.78
CA LEU A 323 9.24 -7.85 15.62
C LEU A 323 9.25 -6.83 14.47
N THR A 324 10.43 -6.49 13.99
CA THR A 324 10.63 -5.58 12.87
C THR A 324 11.04 -6.37 11.65
N TYR A 325 10.21 -6.38 10.61
CA TYR A 325 10.54 -6.96 9.32
C TYR A 325 11.32 -5.97 8.47
N PHE A 326 12.38 -6.44 7.86
CA PHE A 326 13.21 -5.64 6.98
C PHE A 326 13.70 -6.43 5.77
N ARG A 327 13.94 -5.70 4.68
CA ARG A 327 14.61 -6.23 3.50
C ARG A 327 16.03 -5.69 3.42
N VAL A 328 17.00 -6.58 3.17
CA VAL A 328 18.39 -6.21 2.93
C VAL A 328 18.58 -5.89 1.45
N TYR A 329 19.05 -4.68 1.16
CA TYR A 329 19.33 -4.22 -0.20
C TYR A 329 20.79 -4.35 -0.58
N SER A 330 21.71 -4.24 0.38
CA SER A 330 23.14 -4.40 0.19
C SER A 330 23.83 -4.94 1.43
N GLY A 331 24.95 -5.59 1.23
CA GLY A 331 25.81 -6.08 2.30
C GLY A 331 25.22 -7.24 3.11
N HIS A 332 25.77 -7.43 4.28
CA HIS A 332 25.34 -8.47 5.22
C HIS A 332 25.42 -7.95 6.66
N ALA A 333 24.67 -8.59 7.57
CA ALA A 333 24.73 -8.29 8.99
C ALA A 333 24.50 -9.57 9.81
N SER A 334 25.18 -9.67 10.96
CA SER A 334 25.10 -10.82 11.86
C SER A 334 24.22 -10.53 13.06
N ALA A 335 23.58 -11.54 13.59
CA ALA A 335 22.90 -11.48 14.88
C ALA A 335 23.86 -11.01 15.98
N GLY A 336 23.40 -10.09 16.81
CA GLY A 336 24.22 -9.47 17.87
C GLY A 336 25.02 -8.23 17.44
N SER A 337 25.14 -7.95 16.12
CA SER A 337 25.84 -6.77 15.60
C SER A 337 25.06 -5.47 15.84
N TYR A 338 25.73 -4.35 15.62
CA TYR A 338 25.14 -3.03 15.70
C TYR A 338 24.97 -2.43 14.30
N VAL A 339 23.88 -1.69 14.13
CA VAL A 339 23.57 -0.93 12.92
C VAL A 339 23.12 0.47 13.30
N LEU A 340 23.17 1.38 12.36
CA LEU A 340 22.63 2.73 12.48
C LEU A 340 21.20 2.74 11.87
N ASN A 341 20.22 3.20 12.65
CA ASN A 341 18.97 3.69 12.08
C ASN A 341 19.26 5.11 11.56
N ALA A 342 19.45 5.23 10.24
CA ALA A 342 19.85 6.48 9.60
C ALA A 342 18.75 7.54 9.69
N THR A 343 17.49 7.14 9.53
CA THR A 343 16.32 8.03 9.58
C THR A 343 16.20 8.75 10.93
N LYS A 344 16.54 8.08 12.03
CA LYS A 344 16.44 8.63 13.40
C LYS A 344 17.78 9.00 14.01
N GLY A 345 18.89 8.72 13.33
CA GLY A 345 20.24 8.93 13.89
C GLY A 345 20.50 8.12 15.16
N LYS A 346 19.90 6.93 15.30
CA LYS A 346 20.01 6.10 16.51
C LYS A 346 20.72 4.79 16.21
N ARG A 347 21.60 4.40 17.12
CA ARG A 347 22.25 3.10 17.09
C ARG A 347 21.31 2.02 17.60
N GLU A 348 21.18 0.92 16.84
CA GLU A 348 20.35 -0.24 17.18
C GLU A 348 21.19 -1.50 17.21
N ARG A 349 20.76 -2.48 18.00
CA ARG A 349 21.37 -3.80 18.04
C ARG A 349 20.47 -4.82 17.38
N LEU A 350 20.97 -5.53 16.39
CA LEU A 350 20.32 -6.69 15.77
C LEU A 350 20.46 -7.91 16.71
N GLY A 351 19.71 -7.92 17.81
CA GLY A 351 19.88 -8.92 18.86
C GLY A 351 19.64 -10.34 18.38
N ARG A 352 18.44 -10.62 17.92
CA ARG A 352 18.00 -11.91 17.38
C ARG A 352 17.41 -11.68 16.00
N LEU A 353 17.88 -12.46 15.04
CA LEU A 353 17.38 -12.43 13.66
C LEU A 353 16.54 -13.69 13.41
N VAL A 354 15.43 -13.55 12.70
CA VAL A 354 14.52 -14.64 12.40
C VAL A 354 14.13 -14.62 10.92
N ARG A 355 14.01 -15.81 10.33
CA ARG A 355 13.34 -16.02 9.04
C ARG A 355 11.92 -16.52 9.30
N MET A 356 10.98 -15.94 8.58
CA MET A 356 9.58 -16.28 8.76
C MET A 356 9.15 -17.40 7.83
N HIS A 357 8.29 -18.27 8.36
CA HIS A 357 7.59 -19.32 7.61
C HIS A 357 6.13 -19.26 8.03
N ALA A 358 5.37 -18.32 7.42
CA ALA A 358 4.02 -17.95 7.85
C ALA A 358 4.01 -17.52 9.34
N ASN A 359 3.42 -18.30 10.24
CA ASN A 359 3.38 -18.02 11.68
C ASN A 359 4.54 -18.67 12.47
N HIS A 360 5.41 -19.44 11.81
CA HIS A 360 6.58 -20.06 12.43
C HIS A 360 7.84 -19.23 12.19
N ARG A 361 8.77 -19.29 13.13
CA ARG A 361 10.04 -18.56 13.11
C ARG A 361 11.21 -19.51 13.22
N ALA A 362 12.20 -19.29 12.38
CA ALA A 362 13.50 -19.96 12.48
C ALA A 362 14.58 -18.92 12.78
N ASP A 363 15.38 -19.17 13.81
CA ASP A 363 16.52 -18.30 14.11
C ASP A 363 17.57 -18.41 13.01
N ILE A 364 18.16 -17.28 12.65
CA ILE A 364 19.25 -17.19 11.68
C ILE A 364 20.40 -16.36 12.28
N ASP A 365 21.62 -16.72 11.94
CA ASP A 365 22.81 -16.05 12.46
C ASP A 365 23.16 -14.81 11.64
N GLU A 366 22.86 -14.81 10.35
CA GLU A 366 23.25 -13.75 9.40
C GLU A 366 22.13 -13.50 8.39
N VAL A 367 22.08 -12.27 7.88
CA VAL A 367 21.26 -11.85 6.76
C VAL A 367 22.14 -11.25 5.68
N TYR A 368 21.76 -11.47 4.41
CA TYR A 368 22.50 -11.07 3.23
C TYR A 368 21.64 -10.25 2.29
N THR A 369 22.25 -9.61 1.31
CA THR A 369 21.56 -8.89 0.22
C THR A 369 20.45 -9.75 -0.36
N GLY A 370 19.26 -9.15 -0.52
CA GLY A 370 18.06 -9.83 -1.06
C GLY A 370 17.25 -10.59 -0.01
N ASP A 371 17.74 -10.76 1.23
CA ASP A 371 16.98 -11.44 2.28
C ASP A 371 15.85 -10.56 2.81
N ILE A 372 14.73 -11.22 3.15
CA ILE A 372 13.64 -10.67 3.94
C ILE A 372 13.67 -11.38 5.29
N ALA A 373 13.86 -10.64 6.37
CA ALA A 373 14.03 -11.18 7.70
C ALA A 373 13.34 -10.33 8.76
N GLY A 374 13.24 -10.85 9.97
CA GLY A 374 12.76 -10.14 11.15
C GLY A 374 13.85 -9.93 12.18
N ALA A 375 13.90 -8.78 12.79
CA ALA A 375 14.71 -8.49 13.97
C ALA A 375 13.83 -8.34 15.20
N VAL A 376 14.18 -9.04 16.28
CA VAL A 376 13.46 -8.99 17.54
C VAL A 376 14.03 -7.88 18.42
N GLY A 377 13.17 -7.02 18.94
CA GLY A 377 13.50 -6.08 20.01
C GLY A 377 14.24 -4.82 19.60
N LEU A 378 14.17 -4.40 18.34
CA LEU A 378 14.60 -3.06 17.92
C LEU A 378 13.73 -2.01 18.64
N LYS A 379 14.37 -1.01 19.26
CA LYS A 379 13.68 -0.08 20.16
C LYS A 379 13.15 1.17 19.45
N PHE A 380 13.92 1.69 18.52
CA PHE A 380 13.65 2.99 17.87
C PHE A 380 13.12 2.85 16.45
N THR A 381 13.39 1.73 15.79
CA THR A 381 13.04 1.50 14.40
C THR A 381 11.54 1.39 14.19
N THR A 382 11.00 2.17 13.26
CA THR A 382 9.59 2.13 12.82
C THR A 382 9.51 1.76 11.34
N THR A 383 8.29 1.57 10.82
CA THR A 383 8.07 1.31 9.40
C THR A 383 8.65 2.46 8.55
N SER A 384 9.31 2.12 7.46
CA SER A 384 10.03 3.02 6.53
C SER A 384 11.42 3.48 7.01
N ASP A 385 11.86 3.13 8.22
CA ASP A 385 13.21 3.49 8.68
C ASP A 385 14.28 2.67 7.94
N THR A 386 15.42 3.31 7.69
CA THR A 386 16.60 2.66 7.11
C THR A 386 17.56 2.19 8.20
N LEU A 387 17.96 0.93 8.11
CA LEU A 387 19.04 0.34 8.91
C LEU A 387 20.28 0.20 8.03
N CYS A 388 21.43 0.73 8.45
CA CYS A 388 22.65 0.69 7.65
C CYS A 388 23.91 0.48 8.50
N ALA A 389 25.03 0.24 7.82
CA ALA A 389 26.34 0.17 8.45
C ALA A 389 26.72 1.53 9.06
N GLU A 390 27.24 1.53 10.30
CA GLU A 390 27.61 2.77 11.02
C GLU A 390 28.71 3.58 10.31
N ASN A 391 29.59 2.90 9.59
CA ASN A 391 30.74 3.50 8.87
C ASN A 391 30.40 3.94 7.44
N ALA A 392 29.21 3.64 6.95
CA ALA A 392 28.76 3.99 5.62
C ALA A 392 27.25 4.33 5.64
N PRO A 393 26.86 5.42 6.33
CA PRO A 393 25.47 5.76 6.50
C PRO A 393 24.81 6.13 5.16
N ILE A 394 23.56 5.68 5.00
CA ILE A 394 22.66 6.03 3.90
C ILE A 394 21.22 5.99 4.41
N GLU A 395 20.41 6.90 3.96
CA GLU A 395 18.96 6.87 4.14
C GLU A 395 18.31 6.48 2.82
N LEU A 396 17.65 5.34 2.76
CA LEU A 396 16.94 4.86 1.58
C LEU A 396 15.65 5.65 1.40
N MET A 397 15.14 5.71 0.17
CA MET A 397 13.88 6.38 -0.12
C MET A 397 12.75 5.85 0.78
N GLN A 398 12.10 6.76 1.49
CA GLN A 398 11.03 6.46 2.41
C GLN A 398 9.72 6.08 1.67
N MET A 399 8.86 5.34 2.37
CA MET A 399 7.51 5.04 1.91
C MET A 399 6.58 6.22 2.24
N VAL A 400 5.67 6.53 1.33
CA VAL A 400 4.62 7.53 1.54
C VAL A 400 3.33 6.80 1.87
N PHE A 401 2.72 7.14 3.01
CA PHE A 401 1.46 6.55 3.45
C PHE A 401 0.33 7.58 3.37
N PRO A 402 -0.90 7.15 3.03
CA PRO A 402 -2.05 8.03 3.03
C PRO A 402 -2.37 8.52 4.45
N GLU A 403 -2.79 9.77 4.55
CA GLU A 403 -3.24 10.34 5.81
C GLU A 403 -4.63 9.78 6.20
N PRO A 404 -4.90 9.59 7.50
CA PRO A 404 -6.21 9.21 7.98
C PRO A 404 -7.30 10.20 7.56
N VAL A 405 -8.46 9.67 7.14
CA VAL A 405 -9.61 10.47 6.69
C VAL A 405 -10.88 10.23 7.51
N ILE A 406 -10.90 9.16 8.30
CA ILE A 406 -11.99 8.82 9.23
C ILE A 406 -11.45 8.87 10.65
N GLN A 407 -12.26 9.36 11.57
CA GLN A 407 -11.93 9.35 13.00
C GLN A 407 -13.14 8.98 13.85
N MET A 408 -12.88 8.40 15.02
CA MET A 408 -13.91 8.13 16.02
C MET A 408 -13.35 8.24 17.44
N SER A 409 -14.20 8.60 18.40
CA SER A 409 -13.82 8.56 19.80
C SER A 409 -13.87 7.13 20.35
N VAL A 410 -12.95 6.81 21.25
CA VAL A 410 -12.91 5.52 21.92
C VAL A 410 -12.79 5.74 23.43
N GLU A 411 -13.70 5.15 24.18
CA GLU A 411 -13.73 5.27 25.63
C GLU A 411 -13.60 3.88 26.29
N PRO A 412 -12.69 3.73 27.27
CA PRO A 412 -12.55 2.47 28.01
C PRO A 412 -13.77 2.25 28.90
N LYS A 413 -14.32 1.04 28.97
CA LYS A 413 -15.45 0.74 29.85
C LYS A 413 -15.13 0.86 31.34
N THR A 414 -13.86 0.66 31.70
CA THR A 414 -13.40 0.76 33.10
C THR A 414 -12.09 1.54 33.21
N LYS A 415 -11.83 2.11 34.42
CA LYS A 415 -10.53 2.78 34.67
C LYS A 415 -9.32 1.83 34.56
N ALA A 416 -9.53 0.54 34.79
CA ALA A 416 -8.47 -0.47 34.65
C ALA A 416 -8.12 -0.70 33.16
N ASP A 417 -9.09 -0.53 32.26
CA ASP A 417 -8.88 -0.68 30.82
C ASP A 417 -8.21 0.53 30.20
N SER A 418 -8.25 1.73 30.83
CA SER A 418 -7.63 2.94 30.26
C SER A 418 -6.14 2.76 29.96
N LYS A 419 -5.35 2.32 30.95
CA LYS A 419 -3.90 2.10 30.74
C LYS A 419 -3.59 1.00 29.73
N LYS A 420 -4.43 -0.03 29.70
CA LYS A 420 -4.29 -1.11 28.71
C LYS A 420 -4.65 -0.61 27.31
N MET A 421 -5.68 0.24 27.20
CA MET A 421 -6.11 0.86 25.98
C MET A 421 -5.00 1.74 25.37
N ASP A 422 -4.40 2.63 26.17
CA ASP A 422 -3.30 3.47 25.72
C ASP A 422 -2.12 2.63 25.18
N SER A 423 -1.73 1.57 25.92
CA SER A 423 -0.67 0.66 25.50
C SER A 423 -1.04 -0.14 24.24
N ALA A 424 -2.31 -0.54 24.09
CA ALA A 424 -2.78 -1.26 22.91
C ALA A 424 -2.79 -0.35 21.68
N LEU A 425 -3.34 0.85 21.80
CA LEU A 425 -3.40 1.84 20.74
C LEU A 425 -2.00 2.25 20.27
N GLN A 426 -1.07 2.45 21.20
CA GLN A 426 0.32 2.75 20.84
C GLN A 426 0.95 1.63 20.01
N LYS A 427 0.78 0.36 20.41
CA LYS A 427 1.32 -0.78 19.68
C LYS A 427 0.68 -0.92 18.30
N LEU A 428 -0.63 -0.73 18.20
CA LEU A 428 -1.36 -0.79 16.93
C LEU A 428 -0.95 0.35 15.98
N ALA A 429 -0.68 1.55 16.52
CA ALA A 429 -0.15 2.67 15.74
C ALA A 429 1.32 2.45 15.29
N GLU A 430 2.12 1.70 16.05
CA GLU A 430 3.45 1.30 15.61
C GLU A 430 3.41 0.26 14.47
N GLU A 431 2.39 -0.59 14.44
CA GLU A 431 2.19 -1.61 13.40
C GLU A 431 1.67 -1.01 12.09
N ASP A 432 0.72 -0.07 12.17
CA ASP A 432 0.06 0.53 11.01
C ASP A 432 0.31 2.05 10.95
N PRO A 433 1.17 2.53 10.04
CA PRO A 433 1.49 3.95 9.92
C PRO A 433 0.30 4.84 9.47
N THR A 434 -0.76 4.25 8.90
CA THR A 434 -1.99 4.96 8.53
C THR A 434 -3.00 5.06 9.67
N PHE A 435 -2.75 4.36 10.77
CA PHE A 435 -3.55 4.44 11.98
C PHE A 435 -2.92 5.41 12.98
N LYS A 436 -3.71 6.36 13.47
CA LYS A 436 -3.29 7.31 14.50
C LYS A 436 -4.21 7.20 15.72
N ALA A 437 -3.64 7.36 16.91
CA ALA A 437 -4.37 7.44 18.17
C ALA A 437 -3.82 8.61 18.97
N TYR A 438 -4.69 9.50 19.43
CA TYR A 438 -4.30 10.69 20.20
C TYR A 438 -5.44 11.09 21.16
N THR A 439 -5.09 11.89 22.16
CA THR A 439 -6.08 12.49 23.05
C THR A 439 -6.43 13.89 22.53
N ASP A 440 -7.69 14.14 22.30
CA ASP A 440 -8.19 15.45 21.97
C ASP A 440 -8.05 16.37 23.19
N GLU A 441 -7.33 17.48 23.06
CA GLU A 441 -6.99 18.37 24.16
C GLU A 441 -8.21 19.17 24.69
N GLU A 442 -9.21 19.40 23.85
CA GLU A 442 -10.41 20.16 24.22
C GLU A 442 -11.44 19.27 24.93
N THR A 443 -11.67 18.06 24.39
CA THR A 443 -12.69 17.13 24.93
C THR A 443 -12.12 16.14 25.93
N GLY A 444 -10.81 15.93 25.95
CA GLY A 444 -10.13 14.89 26.74
C GLY A 444 -10.44 13.46 26.28
N GLN A 445 -11.10 13.29 25.14
CA GLN A 445 -11.44 11.98 24.57
C GLN A 445 -10.23 11.37 23.82
N THR A 446 -10.13 10.07 23.88
CA THR A 446 -9.18 9.35 23.02
C THR A 446 -9.81 9.21 21.62
N ILE A 447 -9.14 9.74 20.61
CA ILE A 447 -9.55 9.65 19.21
C ILE A 447 -8.66 8.65 18.50
N ILE A 448 -9.27 7.78 17.70
CA ILE A 448 -8.60 6.93 16.73
C ILE A 448 -8.96 7.39 15.33
N ALA A 449 -7.95 7.40 14.44
CA ALA A 449 -8.12 7.85 13.06
C ALA A 449 -7.48 6.84 12.09
N GLY A 450 -8.11 6.64 10.93
CA GLY A 450 -7.69 5.68 9.92
C GLY A 450 -8.17 6.05 8.52
N VAL A 451 -7.84 5.22 7.55
CA VAL A 451 -8.16 5.43 6.12
C VAL A 451 -9.51 4.84 5.72
N GLY A 452 -10.11 3.97 6.53
CA GLY A 452 -11.40 3.34 6.24
C GLY A 452 -12.11 2.80 7.47
N GLU A 453 -13.43 2.60 7.36
CA GLU A 453 -14.26 2.04 8.45
C GLU A 453 -13.81 0.63 8.86
N LEU A 454 -13.53 -0.22 7.87
CA LEU A 454 -13.12 -1.60 8.13
C LEU A 454 -11.78 -1.66 8.90
N GLN A 455 -10.85 -0.77 8.60
CA GLN A 455 -9.59 -0.67 9.34
C GLN A 455 -9.85 -0.38 10.82
N LEU A 456 -10.67 0.62 11.13
CA LEU A 456 -10.98 1.00 12.51
C LEU A 456 -11.77 -0.09 13.24
N ASP A 457 -12.70 -0.78 12.57
CA ASP A 457 -13.42 -1.92 13.14
C ASP A 457 -12.47 -3.07 13.51
N ILE A 458 -11.50 -3.37 12.65
CA ILE A 458 -10.48 -4.38 12.92
C ILE A 458 -9.60 -3.99 14.10
N ILE A 459 -9.19 -2.73 14.17
CA ILE A 459 -8.41 -2.20 15.31
C ILE A 459 -9.17 -2.38 16.63
N LEU A 460 -10.45 -2.02 16.66
CA LEU A 460 -11.30 -2.19 17.84
C LEU A 460 -11.47 -3.67 18.25
N ASP A 461 -11.64 -4.54 17.26
CA ASP A 461 -11.77 -5.98 17.52
C ASP A 461 -10.43 -6.58 17.99
N ARG A 462 -9.29 -6.14 17.45
CA ARG A 462 -7.95 -6.52 17.92
C ARG A 462 -7.70 -6.06 19.36
N MET A 463 -8.10 -4.83 19.72
CA MET A 463 -8.03 -4.34 21.09
C MET A 463 -8.76 -5.29 22.06
N ARG A 464 -9.97 -5.75 21.69
CA ARG A 464 -10.76 -6.67 22.50
C ARG A 464 -10.13 -8.07 22.56
N ARG A 465 -9.75 -8.65 21.42
CA ARG A 465 -9.29 -10.06 21.30
C ARG A 465 -7.85 -10.26 21.77
N GLU A 466 -6.94 -9.42 21.31
CA GLU A 466 -5.50 -9.56 21.56
C GLU A 466 -5.09 -8.91 22.88
N PHE A 467 -5.56 -7.68 23.12
CA PHE A 467 -5.15 -6.89 24.30
C PHE A 467 -6.10 -6.99 25.49
N LYS A 468 -7.26 -7.66 25.32
CA LYS A 468 -8.28 -7.82 26.37
C LYS A 468 -8.74 -6.46 26.94
N VAL A 469 -8.97 -5.50 26.05
CA VAL A 469 -9.46 -4.16 26.35
C VAL A 469 -10.91 -4.05 25.90
N GLU A 470 -11.80 -3.74 26.84
CA GLU A 470 -13.19 -3.42 26.54
C GLU A 470 -13.33 -1.90 26.40
N ALA A 471 -13.69 -1.46 25.18
CA ALA A 471 -13.89 -0.05 24.85
C ALA A 471 -15.22 0.14 24.12
N THR A 472 -15.78 1.35 24.23
CA THR A 472 -16.95 1.80 23.46
C THR A 472 -16.46 2.80 22.41
N ALA A 473 -16.81 2.56 21.15
CA ALA A 473 -16.49 3.48 20.06
C ALA A 473 -17.69 4.40 19.77
N GLY A 474 -17.38 5.66 19.47
CA GLY A 474 -18.34 6.63 18.95
C GLY A 474 -18.65 6.38 17.48
N ALA A 475 -19.59 7.14 16.90
CA ALA A 475 -19.85 7.08 15.47
C ALA A 475 -18.65 7.61 14.66
N PRO A 476 -18.36 7.02 13.49
CA PRO A 476 -17.32 7.53 12.60
C PRO A 476 -17.60 8.99 12.19
N GLN A 477 -16.56 9.79 12.12
CA GLN A 477 -16.63 11.19 11.70
C GLN A 477 -15.59 11.46 10.63
N VAL A 478 -15.89 12.41 9.75
CA VAL A 478 -14.98 12.84 8.68
C VAL A 478 -13.89 13.74 9.26
N ALA A 479 -12.65 13.52 8.86
CA ALA A 479 -11.55 14.42 9.17
C ALA A 479 -11.56 15.62 8.19
N TYR A 480 -12.31 16.65 8.53
CA TYR A 480 -12.33 17.89 7.77
C TYR A 480 -11.00 18.64 7.89
N ARG A 481 -10.74 19.53 6.94
CA ARG A 481 -9.60 20.45 6.91
C ARG A 481 -10.12 21.86 6.69
N GLU A 482 -9.27 22.84 6.93
CA GLU A 482 -9.55 24.25 6.61
C GLU A 482 -8.47 24.80 5.69
N THR A 483 -8.84 25.77 4.86
CA THR A 483 -7.90 26.53 4.02
C THR A 483 -8.42 27.94 3.80
N ILE A 484 -7.63 28.77 3.12
CA ILE A 484 -8.00 30.15 2.75
C ILE A 484 -8.19 30.26 1.24
N LYS A 485 -9.09 31.17 0.81
CA LYS A 485 -9.42 31.37 -0.61
C LYS A 485 -8.84 32.66 -1.19
N SER A 486 -8.47 33.62 -0.36
CA SER A 486 -7.93 34.89 -0.79
C SER A 486 -6.66 35.26 -0.01
N GLU A 487 -5.82 36.05 -0.67
CA GLU A 487 -4.63 36.62 -0.08
C GLU A 487 -4.99 37.81 0.83
N ALA A 488 -4.30 37.93 1.96
CA ALA A 488 -4.35 39.14 2.79
C ALA A 488 -3.04 39.33 3.56
N GLU A 489 -2.74 40.63 3.80
CA GLU A 489 -1.68 41.06 4.70
C GLU A 489 -2.28 41.37 6.07
N VAL A 490 -1.68 40.79 7.09
CA VAL A 490 -2.16 40.94 8.48
C VAL A 490 -0.99 41.17 9.42
N GLN A 491 -1.29 41.93 10.48
CA GLN A 491 -0.39 42.18 11.59
C GLN A 491 -0.79 41.27 12.77
N GLY A 492 0.17 40.56 13.32
CA GLY A 492 0.09 39.90 14.61
C GLY A 492 0.96 40.65 15.61
N LYS A 493 0.35 41.25 16.64
CA LYS A 493 1.06 42.02 17.63
C LYS A 493 0.73 41.53 19.04
N PHE A 494 1.76 41.15 19.78
CA PHE A 494 1.64 40.78 21.18
C PHE A 494 2.52 41.66 22.05
N VAL A 495 1.85 42.42 22.93
CA VAL A 495 2.52 43.32 23.90
C VAL A 495 1.94 43.02 25.27
N ARG A 496 2.76 42.65 26.23
CA ARG A 496 2.36 42.46 27.61
C ARG A 496 3.38 43.11 28.55
N GLN A 497 2.93 44.03 29.38
CA GLN A 497 3.75 44.59 30.45
C GLN A 497 3.20 44.12 31.79
N SER A 498 4.01 43.36 32.56
CA SER A 498 3.68 42.93 33.91
C SER A 498 4.93 43.11 34.77
N GLY A 499 5.02 44.23 35.48
CA GLY A 499 5.97 44.54 36.55
C GLY A 499 7.36 43.89 36.49
N GLY A 500 8.24 44.35 35.60
CA GLY A 500 9.57 43.79 35.37
C GLY A 500 9.91 43.76 33.88
N HIS A 501 10.35 42.64 33.31
CA HIS A 501 10.52 42.48 31.87
C HIS A 501 9.17 42.32 31.17
N GLY A 502 8.93 43.13 30.14
CA GLY A 502 7.77 43.00 29.23
C GLY A 502 7.92 41.87 28.24
N GLN A 503 6.89 41.61 27.48
CA GLN A 503 6.92 40.73 26.32
C GLN A 503 6.49 41.51 25.07
N TYR A 504 7.27 41.42 24.00
CA TYR A 504 7.01 42.14 22.76
C TYR A 504 7.26 41.23 21.56
N GLY A 505 6.26 41.11 20.68
CA GLY A 505 6.35 40.45 19.37
C GLY A 505 5.45 41.15 18.39
N ASP A 506 5.95 41.52 17.21
CA ASP A 506 5.21 42.23 16.17
C ASP A 506 5.64 41.73 14.81
N VAL A 507 4.73 41.11 14.08
CA VAL A 507 4.98 40.45 12.78
C VAL A 507 3.92 40.90 11.78
N TRP A 508 4.33 41.15 10.55
CA TRP A 508 3.48 41.33 9.39
C TRP A 508 3.64 40.16 8.44
N ILE A 509 2.55 39.44 8.22
CA ILE A 509 2.55 38.19 7.42
C ILE A 509 1.52 38.34 6.30
N ARG A 510 1.94 38.00 5.09
CA ARG A 510 1.07 37.84 3.94
C ARG A 510 0.71 36.40 3.80
N PHE A 511 -0.57 36.06 3.97
CA PHE A 511 -1.08 34.71 3.76
C PHE A 511 -1.66 34.57 2.37
N LYS A 512 -1.31 33.48 1.68
CA LYS A 512 -1.76 33.13 0.32
C LYS A 512 -2.27 31.70 0.27
N PRO A 513 -3.30 31.40 -0.57
CA PRO A 513 -3.64 30.02 -0.90
C PRO A 513 -2.45 29.30 -1.54
N ASN A 514 -2.23 28.03 -1.19
CA ASN A 514 -1.13 27.21 -1.70
C ASN A 514 -1.63 25.79 -2.05
N PRO A 515 -2.55 25.63 -3.02
CA PRO A 515 -3.26 24.38 -3.27
C PRO A 515 -2.32 23.19 -3.50
N GLY A 516 -2.52 22.10 -2.74
CA GLY A 516 -1.80 20.83 -2.89
C GLY A 516 -0.33 20.84 -2.44
N LYS A 517 0.14 21.93 -1.82
CA LYS A 517 1.53 22.04 -1.36
C LYS A 517 1.69 22.10 0.16
N GLY A 518 0.57 22.01 0.87
CA GLY A 518 0.58 22.09 2.32
C GLY A 518 0.96 23.46 2.86
N PHE A 519 1.63 23.48 4.01
CA PHE A 519 2.10 24.71 4.62
C PHE A 519 3.52 25.08 4.16
N GLU A 520 3.69 26.27 3.62
CA GLU A 520 4.99 26.84 3.30
C GLU A 520 5.19 28.14 4.05
N PHE A 521 6.39 28.33 4.62
CA PHE A 521 6.82 29.56 5.26
C PHE A 521 8.00 30.18 4.51
N GLU A 522 7.93 31.47 4.25
CA GLU A 522 8.98 32.22 3.57
C GLU A 522 9.35 33.49 4.36
N ASP A 523 10.64 33.67 4.59
CA ASP A 523 11.16 34.91 5.15
C ASP A 523 11.49 35.91 4.03
N GLN A 524 10.74 36.98 3.97
CA GLN A 524 10.92 38.10 3.03
C GLN A 524 11.29 39.40 3.77
N THR A 525 11.73 39.34 5.04
CA THR A 525 12.10 40.52 5.82
C THR A 525 13.31 41.25 5.22
N VAL A 526 13.25 42.58 5.19
CA VAL A 526 14.28 43.41 4.62
C VAL A 526 14.82 44.36 5.70
N GLY A 527 16.14 44.63 5.67
CA GLY A 527 16.73 45.64 6.54
C GLY A 527 16.83 45.33 8.02
N GLY A 528 16.55 44.07 8.42
CA GLY A 528 16.62 43.66 9.82
C GLY A 528 15.44 44.12 10.67
N SER A 529 14.28 44.32 10.06
CA SER A 529 13.04 44.70 10.76
C SER A 529 12.69 43.71 11.88
N ILE A 530 13.05 42.43 11.70
CA ILE A 530 12.97 41.39 12.73
C ILE A 530 14.37 40.75 12.84
N PRO A 531 14.95 40.61 14.04
CA PRO A 531 16.17 39.85 14.28
C PRO A 531 16.00 38.38 13.84
N LYS A 532 17.05 37.81 13.20
CA LYS A 532 17.01 36.45 12.65
C LYS A 532 16.64 35.37 13.66
N GLU A 533 16.94 35.59 14.92
CA GLU A 533 16.61 34.68 16.02
C GLU A 533 15.10 34.52 16.24
N PHE A 534 14.26 35.49 15.82
CA PHE A 534 12.80 35.44 15.96
C PHE A 534 12.05 34.93 14.73
N ILE A 535 12.74 34.69 13.60
CA ILE A 535 12.13 34.17 12.38
C ILE A 535 11.66 32.72 12.58
N LYS A 536 12.53 31.84 13.10
CA LYS A 536 12.17 30.47 13.42
C LYS A 536 11.05 30.37 14.48
N PRO A 537 11.09 31.12 15.61
CA PRO A 537 9.96 31.20 16.53
C PRO A 537 8.65 31.62 15.87
N THR A 538 8.65 32.57 14.92
CA THR A 538 7.48 32.98 14.17
C THR A 538 6.90 31.82 13.34
N GLN A 539 7.75 31.11 12.61
CA GLN A 539 7.35 29.89 11.88
C GLN A 539 6.76 28.85 12.81
N ALA A 540 7.47 28.53 13.90
CA ALA A 540 7.00 27.55 14.88
C ALA A 540 5.64 27.97 15.51
N GLY A 541 5.43 29.25 15.76
CA GLY A 541 4.15 29.77 16.25
C GLY A 541 3.00 29.59 15.26
N LEU A 542 3.25 29.68 13.95
CA LEU A 542 2.26 29.32 12.93
C LEU A 542 2.00 27.82 12.91
N GLU A 543 3.04 27.01 12.87
CA GLU A 543 2.93 25.54 12.86
C GLU A 543 2.16 25.01 14.08
N GLU A 544 2.38 25.57 15.25
CA GLU A 544 1.64 25.26 16.48
C GLU A 544 0.16 25.74 16.44
N ALA A 545 -0.15 26.77 15.67
CA ALA A 545 -1.50 27.33 15.58
C ALA A 545 -2.36 26.67 14.49
N LEU A 546 -1.76 26.18 13.39
CA LEU A 546 -2.47 25.59 12.26
C LEU A 546 -3.40 24.42 12.63
N PRO A 547 -3.04 23.50 13.55
CA PRO A 547 -3.93 22.42 13.98
C PRO A 547 -5.24 22.88 14.61
N ASN A 548 -5.29 24.11 15.15
CA ASN A 548 -6.45 24.67 15.86
C ASN A 548 -7.49 25.32 14.94
N GLY A 549 -7.26 25.32 13.62
CA GLY A 549 -8.20 25.82 12.63
C GLY A 549 -8.33 27.35 12.56
N LEU A 550 -9.23 27.81 11.69
CA LEU A 550 -9.57 29.22 11.45
C LEU A 550 -11.00 29.56 11.81
N VAL A 551 -11.95 28.64 11.54
CA VAL A 551 -13.41 28.85 11.67
C VAL A 551 -14.14 27.75 12.43
N ALA A 552 -13.69 26.51 12.33
CA ALA A 552 -14.35 25.35 12.93
C ALA A 552 -13.43 24.48 13.78
N GLY A 553 -12.14 24.84 13.90
CA GLY A 553 -11.18 24.09 14.68
C GLY A 553 -10.53 22.91 13.94
N PHE A 554 -10.73 22.79 12.62
CA PHE A 554 -10.07 21.74 11.83
C PHE A 554 -8.68 22.18 11.36
N PRO A 555 -7.72 21.24 11.24
CA PRO A 555 -6.37 21.57 10.81
C PRO A 555 -6.33 22.37 9.50
N VAL A 556 -5.54 23.43 9.48
CA VAL A 556 -5.38 24.30 8.31
C VAL A 556 -4.31 23.74 7.40
N VAL A 557 -4.62 23.64 6.11
CA VAL A 557 -3.73 23.14 5.06
C VAL A 557 -3.68 24.09 3.87
N ASP A 558 -2.71 23.87 2.99
CA ASP A 558 -2.59 24.56 1.70
C ASP A 558 -2.53 26.07 1.82
N ILE A 559 -1.69 26.57 2.74
CA ILE A 559 -1.42 27.98 2.90
C ILE A 559 0.09 28.28 2.83
N ARG A 560 0.42 29.42 2.26
CA ARG A 560 1.75 30.00 2.28
C ARG A 560 1.74 31.26 3.13
N ALA A 561 2.69 31.33 4.05
CA ALA A 561 2.91 32.47 4.93
C ALA A 561 4.23 33.17 4.59
N GLU A 562 4.17 34.39 4.10
CA GLU A 562 5.32 35.22 3.80
C GLU A 562 5.48 36.27 4.91
N LEU A 563 6.52 36.13 5.74
CA LEU A 563 6.88 37.10 6.76
C LEU A 563 7.66 38.23 6.08
N PHE A 564 7.05 39.43 5.93
CA PHE A 564 7.68 40.48 5.13
C PHE A 564 8.07 41.74 5.95
N ASP A 565 7.50 41.94 7.15
CA ASP A 565 7.83 43.06 8.03
C ASP A 565 7.54 42.73 9.49
N GLY A 566 7.97 43.62 10.37
CA GLY A 566 7.69 43.55 11.81
C GLY A 566 8.51 44.58 12.58
N SER A 567 8.46 44.48 13.89
CA SER A 567 9.28 45.32 14.75
C SER A 567 9.68 44.57 16.00
N TYR A 568 10.79 44.97 16.60
CA TYR A 568 11.31 44.38 17.84
C TYR A 568 11.59 45.45 18.91
N HIS A 569 11.70 44.98 20.13
CA HIS A 569 12.08 45.79 21.27
C HIS A 569 13.33 45.18 21.91
N ASP A 570 14.38 45.97 22.08
CA ASP A 570 15.72 45.50 22.51
C ASP A 570 15.72 44.68 23.82
N VAL A 571 14.75 44.93 24.72
CA VAL A 571 14.70 44.32 26.05
C VAL A 571 13.53 43.34 26.20
N ASP A 572 12.38 43.60 25.56
CA ASP A 572 11.14 42.88 25.80
C ASP A 572 10.79 41.86 24.69
N SER A 573 11.52 41.83 23.59
CA SER A 573 11.35 40.82 22.54
C SER A 573 11.82 39.43 23.02
N SER A 574 10.99 38.42 22.77
CA SER A 574 11.28 37.05 23.15
C SER A 574 10.70 36.07 22.13
N GLU A 575 11.28 34.88 22.02
CA GLU A 575 10.80 33.78 21.16
C GLU A 575 9.32 33.50 21.42
N GLN A 576 8.92 33.45 22.68
CA GLN A 576 7.53 33.18 23.06
C GLN A 576 6.58 34.29 22.60
N ALA A 577 7.01 35.55 22.66
CA ALA A 577 6.19 36.67 22.20
C ALA A 577 5.98 36.62 20.67
N TYR A 578 6.99 36.19 19.89
CA TYR A 578 6.86 36.04 18.44
C TYR A 578 6.00 34.84 18.07
N LYS A 579 6.07 33.74 18.80
CA LYS A 579 5.12 32.60 18.61
C LYS A 579 3.67 33.06 18.80
N ILE A 580 3.40 33.80 19.86
CA ILE A 580 2.05 34.35 20.14
C ILE A 580 1.64 35.36 19.07
N ALA A 581 2.54 36.27 18.65
CA ALA A 581 2.29 37.22 17.59
C ALA A 581 1.91 36.54 16.26
N ALA A 582 2.62 35.47 15.91
CA ALA A 582 2.33 34.64 14.74
C ALA A 582 0.94 33.99 14.81
N SER A 583 0.59 33.41 15.96
CA SER A 583 -0.75 32.86 16.20
C SER A 583 -1.84 33.92 16.09
N LEU A 584 -1.59 35.15 16.59
CA LEU A 584 -2.52 36.28 16.44
C LEU A 584 -2.68 36.73 14.97
N ALA A 585 -1.58 36.73 14.21
CA ALA A 585 -1.61 36.99 12.77
C ALA A 585 -2.50 35.99 12.04
N LEU A 586 -2.38 34.70 12.34
CA LEU A 586 -3.22 33.66 11.76
C LEU A 586 -4.72 33.86 12.10
N LYS A 587 -5.04 34.26 13.34
CA LYS A 587 -6.42 34.62 13.74
C LYS A 587 -6.96 35.82 12.98
N GLU A 588 -6.11 36.81 12.69
CA GLU A 588 -6.53 37.95 11.85
C GLU A 588 -6.68 37.56 10.38
N ALA A 589 -5.84 36.64 9.88
CA ALA A 589 -6.00 36.07 8.56
C ALA A 589 -7.34 35.35 8.39
N ALA A 590 -7.83 34.63 9.40
CA ALA A 590 -9.14 34.01 9.40
C ALA A 590 -10.30 34.98 9.10
N LYS A 591 -10.15 36.25 9.46
CA LYS A 591 -11.18 37.27 9.19
C LYS A 591 -11.11 37.91 7.79
N LYS A 592 -9.93 37.83 7.13
CA LYS A 592 -9.64 38.55 5.88
C LYS A 592 -9.43 37.62 4.67
N CYS A 593 -8.97 36.41 4.90
CA CYS A 593 -8.57 35.50 3.84
C CYS A 593 -9.69 34.58 3.32
N ASN A 594 -10.95 34.83 3.72
CA ASN A 594 -12.10 34.04 3.28
C ASN A 594 -11.91 32.54 3.48
N PRO A 595 -11.77 32.05 4.73
CA PRO A 595 -11.52 30.68 5.03
C PRO A 595 -12.70 29.77 4.63
N THR A 596 -12.39 28.50 4.30
CA THR A 596 -13.38 27.49 3.92
C THR A 596 -13.00 26.13 4.49
N ILE A 597 -14.00 25.24 4.59
CA ILE A 597 -13.82 23.84 5.03
C ILE A 597 -13.61 22.97 3.80
N LEU A 598 -12.68 22.04 3.92
CA LEU A 598 -12.41 21.00 2.93
C LEU A 598 -12.89 19.65 3.47
N GLU A 599 -13.48 18.86 2.60
CA GLU A 599 -13.88 17.47 2.86
C GLU A 599 -13.09 16.50 1.98
N PRO A 600 -12.78 15.27 2.47
CA PRO A 600 -12.13 14.25 1.66
C PRO A 600 -13.12 13.71 0.63
N ILE A 601 -12.66 13.64 -0.62
CA ILE A 601 -13.35 13.04 -1.75
C ILE A 601 -12.76 11.69 -2.05
N MET A 602 -13.63 10.69 -2.14
CA MET A 602 -13.27 9.32 -2.43
C MET A 602 -13.43 9.04 -3.92
N ALA A 603 -12.41 8.44 -4.53
CA ALA A 603 -12.56 7.77 -5.82
C ALA A 603 -13.26 6.43 -5.56
N VAL A 604 -14.46 6.28 -6.10
CA VAL A 604 -15.35 5.14 -5.87
C VAL A 604 -15.55 4.40 -7.18
N ASP A 605 -15.25 3.11 -7.17
CA ASP A 605 -15.50 2.18 -8.27
C ASP A 605 -16.66 1.25 -7.88
N ILE A 606 -17.77 1.31 -8.61
CA ILE A 606 -18.96 0.51 -8.34
C ILE A 606 -19.17 -0.47 -9.49
N THR A 607 -19.34 -1.75 -9.17
CA THR A 607 -19.69 -2.78 -10.16
C THR A 607 -21.02 -3.41 -9.77
N ALA A 608 -21.94 -3.45 -10.70
CA ALA A 608 -23.28 -4.03 -10.51
C ALA A 608 -23.81 -4.59 -11.85
N PRO A 609 -24.84 -5.45 -11.85
CA PRO A 609 -25.51 -5.84 -13.08
C PRO A 609 -26.10 -4.64 -13.82
N SER A 610 -26.10 -4.68 -15.17
CA SER A 610 -26.50 -3.56 -16.05
C SER A 610 -27.93 -3.05 -15.77
N GLU A 611 -28.83 -3.92 -15.34
CA GLU A 611 -30.20 -3.56 -14.96
C GLU A 611 -30.30 -2.54 -13.81
N TYR A 612 -29.22 -2.38 -13.00
CA TYR A 612 -29.15 -1.43 -11.89
C TYR A 612 -28.43 -0.13 -12.21
N LEU A 613 -27.99 0.10 -13.46
CA LEU A 613 -27.26 1.31 -13.86
C LEU A 613 -27.98 2.58 -13.38
N GLY A 614 -29.27 2.70 -13.68
CA GLY A 614 -30.06 3.87 -13.29
C GLY A 614 -30.13 4.08 -11.76
N ALA A 615 -30.22 2.98 -10.99
CA ALA A 615 -30.25 3.02 -9.54
C ALA A 615 -28.89 3.45 -8.97
N VAL A 616 -27.78 2.89 -9.49
CA VAL A 616 -26.40 3.25 -9.09
C VAL A 616 -26.12 4.72 -9.38
N MET A 617 -26.41 5.18 -10.62
CA MET A 617 -26.18 6.59 -11.00
C MET A 617 -27.04 7.57 -10.17
N GLY A 618 -28.28 7.21 -9.93
CA GLY A 618 -29.19 8.00 -9.10
C GLY A 618 -28.71 8.10 -7.65
N ASP A 619 -28.23 7.01 -7.07
CA ASP A 619 -27.71 7.00 -5.70
C ASP A 619 -26.40 7.76 -5.58
N VAL A 620 -25.45 7.60 -6.50
CA VAL A 620 -24.21 8.38 -6.55
C VAL A 620 -24.51 9.88 -6.62
N THR A 621 -25.46 10.29 -7.48
CA THR A 621 -25.86 11.69 -7.61
C THR A 621 -26.51 12.22 -6.32
N LYS A 622 -27.36 11.42 -5.68
CA LYS A 622 -27.96 11.75 -4.38
C LYS A 622 -26.91 11.99 -3.30
N ARG A 623 -25.80 11.27 -3.35
CA ARG A 623 -24.64 11.37 -2.45
C ARG A 623 -23.66 12.48 -2.86
N ARG A 624 -24.08 13.45 -3.63
CA ARG A 624 -23.22 14.53 -4.14
C ARG A 624 -22.07 14.05 -5.01
N GLY A 625 -22.14 12.80 -5.50
CA GLY A 625 -21.09 12.20 -6.29
C GLY A 625 -21.04 12.75 -7.72
N GLN A 626 -19.84 12.85 -8.25
CA GLN A 626 -19.55 13.24 -9.63
C GLN A 626 -19.14 12.00 -10.41
N ILE A 627 -19.99 11.54 -11.33
CA ILE A 627 -19.69 10.39 -12.19
C ILE A 627 -18.61 10.79 -13.18
N ARG A 628 -17.53 10.03 -13.24
CA ARG A 628 -16.38 10.27 -14.12
C ARG A 628 -16.43 9.39 -15.36
N GLU A 629 -16.67 8.11 -15.15
CA GLU A 629 -16.70 7.10 -16.20
C GLU A 629 -17.83 6.12 -15.93
N GLN A 630 -18.41 5.61 -17.00
CA GLN A 630 -19.29 4.47 -16.95
C GLN A 630 -18.92 3.52 -18.09
N GLU A 631 -18.87 2.25 -17.79
CA GLU A 631 -18.51 1.21 -18.72
C GLU A 631 -19.47 0.04 -18.57
N GLU A 632 -19.94 -0.49 -19.70
CA GLU A 632 -20.80 -1.65 -19.74
C GLU A 632 -20.01 -2.82 -20.33
N THR A 633 -19.84 -3.89 -19.55
CA THR A 633 -19.08 -5.07 -19.96
C THR A 633 -19.97 -6.30 -19.82
N GLY A 634 -20.55 -6.76 -20.93
CA GLY A 634 -21.52 -7.85 -20.92
C GLY A 634 -22.77 -7.51 -20.11
N ASN A 635 -23.05 -8.25 -19.05
CA ASN A 635 -24.19 -8.03 -18.16
C ASN A 635 -23.85 -7.22 -16.90
N ALA A 636 -22.67 -6.64 -16.82
CA ALA A 636 -22.23 -5.83 -15.69
C ALA A 636 -21.93 -4.39 -16.14
N ILE A 637 -22.18 -3.45 -15.22
CA ILE A 637 -21.76 -2.07 -15.34
C ILE A 637 -20.64 -1.77 -14.35
N LYS A 638 -19.73 -0.91 -14.77
CA LYS A 638 -18.75 -0.28 -13.91
C LYS A 638 -18.97 1.23 -13.92
N VAL A 639 -19.11 1.83 -12.75
CA VAL A 639 -19.29 3.27 -12.57
C VAL A 639 -18.13 3.77 -11.71
N LYS A 640 -17.32 4.68 -12.25
CA LYS A 640 -16.30 5.40 -11.48
C LYS A 640 -16.82 6.79 -11.13
N ALA A 641 -16.74 7.15 -9.87
CA ALA A 641 -17.25 8.42 -9.37
C ALA A 641 -16.35 9.01 -8.29
N PHE A 642 -16.40 10.34 -8.15
CA PHE A 642 -15.88 11.03 -6.97
C PHE A 642 -17.04 11.35 -6.03
N VAL A 643 -16.94 10.86 -4.80
CA VAL A 643 -18.02 11.01 -3.80
C VAL A 643 -17.42 11.48 -2.48
N PRO A 644 -18.02 12.51 -1.82
CA PRO A 644 -17.57 12.91 -0.50
C PRO A 644 -17.68 11.79 0.52
N LEU A 645 -16.63 11.60 1.33
CA LEU A 645 -16.60 10.53 2.33
C LEU A 645 -17.79 10.56 3.29
N ALA A 646 -18.25 11.77 3.66
CA ALA A 646 -19.43 11.95 4.54
C ALA A 646 -20.69 11.23 4.02
N GLU A 647 -20.80 11.05 2.70
CA GLU A 647 -21.94 10.42 2.04
C GLU A 647 -21.75 8.90 1.83
N MET A 648 -20.57 8.37 2.15
CA MET A 648 -20.23 6.97 1.90
C MET A 648 -20.44 6.07 3.11
N PHE A 649 -20.67 6.62 4.30
CA PHE A 649 -20.94 5.79 5.47
C PHE A 649 -22.19 4.93 5.26
N GLY A 650 -22.04 3.62 5.52
CA GLY A 650 -23.11 2.64 5.32
C GLY A 650 -23.43 2.31 3.86
N TYR A 651 -22.69 2.84 2.89
CA TYR A 651 -22.98 2.66 1.45
C TYR A 651 -23.09 1.20 1.02
N VAL A 652 -22.29 0.29 1.60
CA VAL A 652 -22.36 -1.14 1.30
C VAL A 652 -23.77 -1.72 1.51
N THR A 653 -24.46 -1.29 2.57
CA THR A 653 -25.81 -1.75 2.88
C THR A 653 -26.82 -1.25 1.87
N ASP A 654 -26.72 0.04 1.50
CA ASP A 654 -27.62 0.65 0.52
C ASP A 654 -27.40 0.04 -0.87
N LEU A 655 -26.14 -0.07 -1.32
CA LEU A 655 -25.79 -0.68 -2.60
C LEU A 655 -26.33 -2.11 -2.70
N ARG A 656 -26.09 -2.94 -1.70
CA ARG A 656 -26.63 -4.31 -1.65
C ARG A 656 -28.14 -4.34 -1.60
N GLY A 657 -28.78 -3.39 -0.92
CA GLY A 657 -30.22 -3.27 -0.82
C GLY A 657 -30.87 -3.11 -2.20
N PHE A 658 -30.47 -2.12 -2.98
CA PHE A 658 -31.09 -1.88 -4.29
C PHE A 658 -30.53 -2.75 -5.43
N THR A 659 -29.37 -3.39 -5.26
CA THR A 659 -28.80 -4.35 -6.24
C THR A 659 -29.08 -5.81 -5.89
N GLN A 660 -29.93 -6.09 -4.90
CA GLN A 660 -30.25 -7.44 -4.42
C GLN A 660 -29.00 -8.25 -4.04
N GLY A 661 -28.04 -7.60 -3.38
CA GLY A 661 -26.79 -8.22 -2.92
C GLY A 661 -25.72 -8.40 -4.01
N ARG A 662 -25.97 -7.99 -5.26
CA ARG A 662 -25.08 -8.21 -6.39
C ARG A 662 -24.14 -7.05 -6.69
N GLY A 663 -24.35 -5.90 -6.06
CA GLY A 663 -23.46 -4.72 -6.19
C GLY A 663 -22.26 -4.85 -5.27
N ILE A 664 -21.09 -4.52 -5.80
CA ILE A 664 -19.83 -4.39 -5.06
C ILE A 664 -19.24 -3.02 -5.33
N PHE A 665 -18.47 -2.49 -4.40
CA PHE A 665 -17.73 -1.26 -4.62
C PHE A 665 -16.37 -1.32 -3.91
N SER A 666 -15.48 -0.46 -4.39
CA SER A 666 -14.25 -0.10 -3.69
C SER A 666 -14.14 1.42 -3.65
N MET A 667 -13.45 1.95 -2.66
CA MET A 667 -13.19 3.37 -2.57
C MET A 667 -11.81 3.63 -1.98
N GLN A 668 -11.18 4.71 -2.42
CA GLN A 668 -9.94 5.21 -1.85
C GLN A 668 -9.98 6.73 -1.81
N MET A 669 -9.26 7.32 -0.85
CA MET A 669 -9.11 8.77 -0.78
C MET A 669 -8.37 9.27 -2.04
N ASP A 670 -8.91 10.29 -2.71
CA ASP A 670 -8.31 10.89 -3.89
C ASP A 670 -7.77 12.28 -3.58
N HIS A 671 -8.63 13.21 -3.18
CA HIS A 671 -8.27 14.60 -2.88
C HIS A 671 -9.21 15.23 -1.84
N TYR A 672 -8.87 16.42 -1.40
CA TYR A 672 -9.77 17.28 -0.63
C TYR A 672 -10.43 18.31 -1.54
N GLU A 673 -11.72 18.55 -1.35
CA GLU A 673 -12.50 19.55 -2.08
C GLU A 673 -13.30 20.46 -1.10
N GLU A 674 -13.64 21.68 -1.56
CA GLU A 674 -14.41 22.63 -0.76
C GLU A 674 -15.82 22.12 -0.49
N VAL A 675 -16.21 22.14 0.77
CA VAL A 675 -17.57 21.81 1.20
C VAL A 675 -18.56 22.89 0.71
N PRO A 676 -19.74 22.53 0.15
CA PRO A 676 -20.78 23.49 -0.20
C PRO A 676 -21.16 24.36 0.99
N LYS A 677 -21.39 25.67 0.75
CA LYS A 677 -21.61 26.69 1.80
C LYS A 677 -22.70 26.36 2.81
N ASN A 678 -23.80 25.74 2.37
CA ASN A 678 -24.90 25.32 3.25
C ASN A 678 -24.44 24.22 4.21
N ILE A 679 -23.69 23.21 3.72
CA ILE A 679 -23.17 22.11 4.51
C ILE A 679 -22.05 22.57 5.43
N ALA A 680 -21.16 23.45 4.93
CA ALA A 680 -20.09 24.05 5.74
C ALA A 680 -20.66 24.78 6.98
N LYS A 681 -21.77 25.46 6.81
CA LYS A 681 -22.46 26.14 7.94
C LYS A 681 -22.98 25.15 8.97
N GLU A 682 -23.58 24.06 8.53
CA GLU A 682 -24.07 22.99 9.42
C GLU A 682 -22.90 22.32 10.18
N ILE A 683 -21.78 22.09 9.51
CA ILE A 683 -20.56 21.51 10.12
C ILE A 683 -20.01 22.46 11.19
N ILE A 684 -19.90 23.77 10.90
CA ILE A 684 -19.42 24.77 11.84
C ILE A 684 -20.35 24.86 13.08
N GLU A 685 -21.67 24.90 12.88
CA GLU A 685 -22.64 24.96 13.96
C GLU A 685 -22.60 23.68 14.83
N ALA A 686 -22.49 22.51 14.20
CA ALA A 686 -22.38 21.24 14.90
C ALA A 686 -21.08 21.11 15.71
N HIS A 687 -19.97 21.69 15.22
CA HIS A 687 -18.70 21.67 15.93
C HIS A 687 -18.63 22.71 17.05
N ALA A 688 -19.20 23.89 16.85
CA ALA A 688 -19.30 24.94 17.87
C ALA A 688 -20.22 24.57 19.05
N SER A 689 -21.10 23.56 18.88
CA SER A 689 -22.01 23.08 19.94
C SER A 689 -21.46 21.90 20.75
N LYS A 690 -20.31 21.36 20.38
CA LYS A 690 -19.56 20.35 21.13
C LYS A 690 -18.51 21.00 22.00
#